data_80266b3356133e3fcc3ef1328b5b12be
#
_entry.id   80266b3356133e3fcc3ef1328b5b12be
#
_cell.length_a   1.000
_cell.length_b   1.000
_cell.length_c   1.000
_cell.angle_alpha   90.00
_cell.angle_beta   90.00
_cell.angle_gamma   90.00
#
_symmetry.space_group_name_H-M   'P 1'
#
loop_
_entity.id
_entity.type
_entity.pdbx_description
1 polymer ?
#
loop_
_entity_poly.entity_id
_entity_poly.type
_entity_poly.pdbx_seq_one_letter_code
_entity_poly.pdbx_strand_id
1 'polypeptide(L)'
;MILQMTALGLGDIAAFPFVEPPDQRAVKDGIGLLEELGAIARGSEASHPELTPVGRELAQIPVDPRMARMLVEAKNNGCLHETLVIVAALSIQDVRERPAEFQQAADEKHARFNVENSDFLAYLKLWDYLREQRNDLSSNQFRKMCRNEFLHWLRIREWQDLHGQLRQITRGLGWTVGETPASENAIHQSLLAGLLSHIGLREGEKRDYLGARGSHFAIFPGSGLFKKPPRWVMAAELVETSRLWARMSARIEPEWAEKLAPHLVKRTYSEPHWSSKRGSAMAYERVTLYGVPLVTGRAVTYSRIDPEASRDLFIRHALVQGEWQTNHKFFHENRALLDNVEELENRARRRDILVDDETLYEFYDERIGQEAVSAKHFDQWWKTERRKNPSLLTFTPETVVNSDAAAVLGGEYPDAWRQGDMQFPLTYQFEPGKDDDGVSAHIPVGLLAQLQPVGFDWLVPGMRVDLVTALIKTLPKKIRRAVVPAPDYAAAALAAVKPRSEPLMTAMARELSHLGGIQIDAKDFDPAALPDHLRMTFVVEDESGKVLAKGKDLAQLRRTLAPRVQKEVAKAATGTERTAATVWTSETLGALEETITRSIGGQQVTGYPALVPENGGVAVRVLSTPAAQAQAMREGTRALLLAAVPTQLKAVTAGLSNTQRLALGQNPDGGLEALVEDCRVQLPTK
;
A
#
# COMPACT_ATOMS: atom_id res chain seq x y z
N MET A 1 -44.63 12.23 34.66
CA MET A 1 -45.24 13.58 34.88
C MET A 1 -45.03 14.48 33.67
N ILE A 2 -43.81 14.88 33.29
CA ILE A 2 -43.53 15.82 32.17
C ILE A 2 -44.25 15.36 30.88
N LEU A 3 -44.05 14.09 30.46
CA LEU A 3 -44.69 13.52 29.28
C LEU A 3 -46.20 13.69 29.24
N GLN A 4 -46.85 13.43 30.37
CA GLN A 4 -48.31 13.54 30.48
C GLN A 4 -48.77 15.01 30.51
N MET A 5 -48.06 15.88 31.20
CA MET A 5 -48.35 17.32 31.21
C MET A 5 -48.28 17.92 29.82
N THR A 6 -47.19 17.57 29.09
CA THR A 6 -47.01 18.00 27.70
C THR A 6 -48.11 17.47 26.80
N ALA A 7 -48.51 16.18 26.94
CA ALA A 7 -49.58 15.57 26.15
C ALA A 7 -50.97 16.20 26.41
N LEU A 8 -51.20 16.69 27.64
CA LEU A 8 -52.46 17.35 28.04
C LEU A 8 -52.40 18.88 27.81
N GLY A 9 -51.29 19.43 27.33
CA GLY A 9 -51.18 20.87 27.10
C GLY A 9 -51.22 21.73 28.36
N LEU A 10 -50.72 21.21 29.49
CA LEU A 10 -50.78 21.89 30.80
C LEU A 10 -49.72 22.98 30.98
N GLY A 11 -48.95 23.30 29.94
CA GLY A 11 -47.97 24.37 29.94
C GLY A 11 -46.60 23.98 30.56
N ASP A 12 -45.86 24.99 31.00
CA ASP A 12 -44.52 24.83 31.57
C ASP A 12 -44.57 24.16 32.94
N ILE A 13 -43.84 23.04 33.10
CA ILE A 13 -43.74 22.32 34.35
C ILE A 13 -43.13 23.16 35.48
N ALA A 14 -42.22 24.10 35.16
CA ALA A 14 -41.60 24.97 36.15
C ALA A 14 -42.53 26.07 36.64
N ALA A 15 -43.52 26.46 35.81
CA ALA A 15 -44.51 27.50 36.14
C ALA A 15 -45.84 26.90 36.68
N PHE A 16 -46.01 25.58 36.60
CA PHE A 16 -47.21 24.93 37.03
C PHE A 16 -47.37 24.98 38.57
N PRO A 17 -48.53 25.31 39.12
CA PRO A 17 -48.73 25.51 40.56
C PRO A 17 -48.84 24.18 41.33
N PHE A 18 -47.71 23.48 41.45
CA PHE A 18 -47.63 22.29 42.27
C PHE A 18 -47.70 22.63 43.77
N VAL A 19 -48.28 21.75 44.57
CA VAL A 19 -48.23 21.84 46.04
C VAL A 19 -46.78 21.71 46.53
N GLU A 20 -46.02 20.77 45.94
CA GLU A 20 -44.58 20.62 46.08
C GLU A 20 -43.97 20.63 44.69
N PRO A 21 -43.34 21.74 44.28
CA PRO A 21 -42.73 21.79 42.96
C PRO A 21 -41.54 20.83 42.86
N PRO A 22 -41.36 20.15 41.69
CA PRO A 22 -40.21 19.28 41.48
C PRO A 22 -38.93 20.07 41.46
N ASP A 23 -37.85 19.45 41.92
CA ASP A 23 -36.49 20.05 41.81
C ASP A 23 -36.11 20.24 40.31
N GLN A 24 -35.48 21.36 40.01
CA GLN A 24 -35.06 21.71 38.65
C GLN A 24 -34.15 20.64 38.04
N ARG A 25 -33.33 19.98 38.87
CA ARG A 25 -32.48 18.87 38.42
C ARG A 25 -33.32 17.68 37.97
N ALA A 26 -34.35 17.31 38.75
CA ALA A 26 -35.28 16.24 38.39
C ALA A 26 -36.03 16.54 37.10
N VAL A 27 -36.45 17.81 36.89
CA VAL A 27 -37.06 18.24 35.63
C VAL A 27 -36.12 18.10 34.46
N LYS A 28 -34.85 18.55 34.60
CA LYS A 28 -33.82 18.42 33.56
C LYS A 28 -33.52 16.96 33.23
N ASP A 29 -33.40 16.11 34.25
CA ASP A 29 -33.15 14.67 34.06
C ASP A 29 -34.34 13.98 33.35
N GLY A 30 -35.58 14.39 33.71
CA GLY A 30 -36.79 13.92 33.03
C GLY A 30 -36.89 14.34 31.56
N ILE A 31 -36.53 15.58 31.23
CA ILE A 31 -36.45 16.04 29.84
C ILE A 31 -35.37 15.25 29.08
N GLY A 32 -34.15 15.10 29.66
CA GLY A 32 -33.10 14.34 29.07
C GLY A 32 -33.49 12.86 28.81
N LEU A 33 -34.30 12.27 29.70
CA LEU A 33 -34.84 10.93 29.47
C LEU A 33 -35.85 10.91 28.30
N LEU A 34 -36.74 11.91 28.21
CA LEU A 34 -37.70 11.97 27.10
C LEU A 34 -37.00 12.22 25.74
N GLU A 35 -35.91 13.00 25.71
CA GLU A 35 -35.03 13.14 24.54
C GLU A 35 -34.37 11.79 24.20
N GLU A 36 -33.83 11.08 25.20
CA GLU A 36 -33.24 9.76 25.01
C GLU A 36 -34.21 8.79 24.33
N LEU A 37 -35.46 8.75 24.81
CA LEU A 37 -36.51 7.87 24.28
C LEU A 37 -37.09 8.35 22.94
N GLY A 38 -36.66 9.50 22.44
CA GLY A 38 -37.20 10.13 21.24
C GLY A 38 -38.64 10.60 21.41
N ALA A 39 -39.10 10.83 22.65
CA ALA A 39 -40.43 11.30 22.96
C ALA A 39 -40.63 12.78 22.68
N ILE A 40 -39.57 13.56 22.83
CA ILE A 40 -39.53 14.99 22.49
C ILE A 40 -38.36 15.25 21.54
N ALA A 41 -38.43 16.33 20.75
CA ALA A 41 -37.38 16.74 19.87
C ALA A 41 -36.17 17.22 20.68
N ARG A 42 -34.94 16.90 20.23
CA ARG A 42 -33.73 17.33 20.92
C ARG A 42 -33.55 18.83 20.85
N GLY A 43 -33.23 19.44 21.98
CA GLY A 43 -33.05 20.87 22.08
C GLY A 43 -34.36 21.65 22.12
N SER A 44 -35.50 20.98 22.33
CA SER A 44 -36.80 21.66 22.68
C SER A 44 -36.58 22.52 23.90
N GLU A 45 -37.26 23.69 23.94
CA GLU A 45 -37.26 24.52 25.16
C GLU A 45 -37.86 23.71 26.32
N ALA A 46 -37.16 23.72 27.46
CA ALA A 46 -37.58 22.98 28.64
C ALA A 46 -38.98 23.44 29.13
N SER A 47 -39.38 24.67 28.85
CA SER A 47 -40.68 25.26 29.14
C SER A 47 -41.83 24.73 28.28
N HIS A 48 -41.53 24.35 27.01
CA HIS A 48 -42.53 23.90 26.03
C HIS A 48 -42.01 22.77 25.16
N PRO A 49 -41.80 21.59 25.74
CA PRO A 49 -41.29 20.46 24.95
C PRO A 49 -42.36 19.99 23.93
N GLU A 50 -41.96 19.85 22.67
CA GLU A 50 -42.83 19.32 21.62
C GLU A 50 -42.77 17.79 21.56
N LEU A 51 -43.94 17.13 21.66
CA LEU A 51 -44.00 15.67 21.53
C LEU A 51 -43.83 15.21 20.08
N THR A 52 -42.95 14.29 19.90
CA THR A 52 -42.80 13.52 18.63
C THR A 52 -44.01 12.57 18.44
N PRO A 53 -44.17 11.93 17.27
CA PRO A 53 -45.16 10.85 17.13
C PRO A 53 -44.98 9.73 18.18
N VAL A 54 -43.72 9.35 18.46
CA VAL A 54 -43.38 8.38 19.51
C VAL A 54 -43.82 8.90 20.89
N GLY A 55 -43.54 10.18 21.21
CA GLY A 55 -43.94 10.77 22.49
C GLY A 55 -45.43 10.74 22.72
N ARG A 56 -46.26 10.96 21.69
CA ARG A 56 -47.70 10.85 21.76
C ARG A 56 -48.21 9.44 22.05
N GLU A 57 -47.55 8.41 21.45
CA GLU A 57 -47.85 7.00 21.75
C GLU A 57 -47.44 6.66 23.20
N LEU A 58 -46.25 7.08 23.64
CA LEU A 58 -45.79 6.83 25.02
C LEU A 58 -46.72 7.43 26.08
N ALA A 59 -47.27 8.62 25.85
CA ALA A 59 -48.15 9.30 26.78
C ALA A 59 -49.49 8.54 27.04
N GLN A 60 -49.89 7.63 26.16
CA GLN A 60 -51.12 6.83 26.27
C GLN A 60 -50.91 5.54 27.05
N ILE A 61 -49.66 5.18 27.39
CA ILE A 61 -49.36 3.92 28.10
C ILE A 61 -48.99 4.25 29.54
N PRO A 62 -49.75 3.81 30.55
CA PRO A 62 -49.60 4.22 31.96
C PRO A 62 -48.52 3.37 32.67
N VAL A 63 -47.33 3.34 32.14
CA VAL A 63 -46.12 2.74 32.75
C VAL A 63 -44.96 3.70 32.67
N ASP A 64 -43.84 3.35 33.25
CA ASP A 64 -42.61 4.10 33.10
C ASP A 64 -42.29 4.38 31.63
N PRO A 65 -41.89 5.60 31.25
CA PRO A 65 -41.59 5.95 29.84
C PRO A 65 -40.61 5.01 29.13
N ARG A 66 -39.62 4.46 29.82
CA ARG A 66 -38.72 3.44 29.27
C ARG A 66 -39.46 2.18 28.87
N MET A 67 -40.34 1.71 29.74
CA MET A 67 -41.19 0.53 29.52
C MET A 67 -42.16 0.76 28.37
N ALA A 68 -42.80 1.95 28.34
CA ALA A 68 -43.66 2.33 27.23
C ALA A 68 -42.91 2.36 25.90
N ARG A 69 -41.68 2.86 25.89
CA ARG A 69 -40.81 2.90 24.68
C ARG A 69 -40.50 1.49 24.15
N MET A 70 -40.25 0.52 25.06
CA MET A 70 -40.08 -0.88 24.69
C MET A 70 -41.31 -1.44 23.97
N LEU A 71 -42.50 -1.13 24.45
CA LEU A 71 -43.77 -1.60 23.85
C LEU A 71 -44.00 -0.97 22.46
N VAL A 72 -43.72 0.33 22.31
CA VAL A 72 -43.81 1.01 21.00
C VAL A 72 -42.89 0.38 19.99
N GLU A 73 -41.65 0.07 20.39
CA GLU A 73 -40.69 -0.61 19.48
C GLU A 73 -41.12 -2.06 19.20
N ALA A 74 -41.65 -2.77 20.20
CA ALA A 74 -42.10 -4.14 20.05
C ALA A 74 -43.27 -4.28 19.07
N LYS A 75 -44.15 -3.29 19.01
CA LYS A 75 -45.19 -3.19 17.99
C LYS A 75 -44.58 -3.18 16.59
N ASN A 76 -43.52 -2.40 16.38
CA ASN A 76 -42.87 -2.27 15.09
C ASN A 76 -42.09 -3.55 14.72
N ASN A 77 -41.51 -4.23 15.71
CA ASN A 77 -40.72 -5.45 15.54
C ASN A 77 -41.53 -6.74 15.57
N GLY A 78 -42.87 -6.67 15.74
CA GLY A 78 -43.76 -7.81 15.76
C GLY A 78 -43.62 -8.73 16.98
N CYS A 79 -43.05 -8.24 18.11
CA CYS A 79 -42.81 -9.01 19.34
C CYS A 79 -43.58 -8.44 20.55
N LEU A 80 -44.74 -7.85 20.26
CA LEU A 80 -45.55 -7.18 21.31
C LEU A 80 -45.99 -8.14 22.42
N HIS A 81 -46.34 -9.40 22.10
CA HIS A 81 -46.74 -10.40 23.08
C HIS A 81 -45.66 -10.64 24.14
N GLU A 82 -44.50 -10.97 23.71
CA GLU A 82 -43.36 -11.29 24.58
C GLU A 82 -42.90 -10.06 25.37
N THR A 83 -42.87 -8.90 24.72
CA THR A 83 -42.46 -7.65 25.37
C THR A 83 -43.49 -7.20 26.43
N LEU A 84 -44.81 -7.42 26.24
CA LEU A 84 -45.82 -7.16 27.26
C LEU A 84 -45.57 -7.99 28.51
N VAL A 85 -45.23 -9.26 28.39
CA VAL A 85 -44.90 -10.13 29.52
C VAL A 85 -43.66 -9.61 30.27
N ILE A 86 -42.58 -9.27 29.54
CA ILE A 86 -41.34 -8.79 30.12
C ILE A 86 -41.53 -7.42 30.80
N VAL A 87 -42.18 -6.47 30.13
CA VAL A 87 -42.43 -5.14 30.66
C VAL A 87 -43.30 -5.20 31.94
N ALA A 88 -44.32 -6.03 31.95
CA ALA A 88 -45.12 -6.23 33.15
C ALA A 88 -44.30 -6.81 34.32
N ALA A 89 -43.35 -7.74 34.03
CA ALA A 89 -42.47 -8.28 35.06
C ALA A 89 -41.47 -7.22 35.58
N LEU A 90 -40.92 -6.37 34.69
CA LEU A 90 -39.98 -5.30 35.07
C LEU A 90 -40.67 -4.15 35.84
N SER A 91 -41.97 -4.01 35.71
CA SER A 91 -42.73 -2.94 36.36
C SER A 91 -43.16 -3.25 37.81
N ILE A 92 -42.92 -4.46 38.27
CA ILE A 92 -43.24 -4.93 39.63
C ILE A 92 -41.98 -5.45 40.33
N GLN A 93 -42.06 -5.73 41.62
CA GLN A 93 -41.01 -6.44 42.34
C GLN A 93 -40.87 -7.88 41.81
N ASP A 94 -39.62 -8.37 41.62
CA ASP A 94 -39.37 -9.72 41.09
C ASP A 94 -40.17 -10.77 41.84
N VAL A 95 -40.85 -11.63 41.13
CA VAL A 95 -41.66 -12.74 41.67
C VAL A 95 -40.80 -13.85 42.25
N ARG A 96 -39.52 -13.92 41.91
CA ARG A 96 -38.56 -14.88 42.44
C ARG A 96 -38.03 -14.39 43.78
N GLU A 97 -38.23 -15.18 44.83
CA GLU A 97 -37.70 -14.88 46.16
C GLU A 97 -36.39 -15.58 46.38
N ARG A 98 -35.47 -14.93 47.10
CA ARG A 98 -34.18 -15.47 47.45
C ARG A 98 -33.90 -15.25 48.96
N PRO A 99 -34.58 -16.00 49.85
CA PRO A 99 -34.42 -15.82 51.28
C PRO A 99 -32.97 -16.11 51.69
N ALA A 100 -32.45 -15.35 52.66
CA ALA A 100 -31.04 -15.45 53.07
C ALA A 100 -30.68 -16.86 53.57
N GLU A 101 -31.61 -17.58 54.19
CA GLU A 101 -31.41 -18.93 54.71
C GLU A 101 -31.48 -20.04 53.64
N PHE A 102 -32.07 -19.76 52.44
CA PHE A 102 -32.33 -20.76 51.40
C PHE A 102 -31.81 -20.32 50.03
N GLN A 103 -30.78 -19.46 49.96
CA GLN A 103 -30.30 -18.87 48.74
C GLN A 103 -29.93 -19.92 47.69
N GLN A 104 -29.16 -20.94 48.07
CA GLN A 104 -28.74 -21.98 47.14
C GLN A 104 -29.91 -22.78 46.61
N ALA A 105 -30.85 -23.17 47.45
CA ALA A 105 -32.05 -23.93 47.05
C ALA A 105 -32.94 -23.12 46.11
N ALA A 106 -33.10 -21.82 46.37
CA ALA A 106 -33.83 -20.91 45.48
C ALA A 106 -33.13 -20.77 44.14
N ASP A 107 -31.78 -20.57 44.13
CA ASP A 107 -31.01 -20.45 42.89
C ASP A 107 -31.09 -21.73 42.06
N GLU A 108 -31.02 -22.91 42.66
CA GLU A 108 -31.19 -24.20 41.96
C GLU A 108 -32.58 -24.34 41.33
N LYS A 109 -33.66 -23.92 42.03
CA LYS A 109 -35.02 -23.95 41.50
C LYS A 109 -35.23 -22.99 40.34
N HIS A 110 -34.63 -21.79 40.42
CA HIS A 110 -34.83 -20.76 39.43
C HIS A 110 -33.89 -20.96 38.20
N ALA A 111 -32.79 -21.70 38.32
CA ALA A 111 -31.80 -21.94 37.25
C ALA A 111 -32.44 -22.57 35.98
N ARG A 112 -33.51 -23.35 36.12
CA ARG A 112 -34.23 -23.98 34.99
C ARG A 112 -34.87 -22.97 34.02
N PHE A 113 -35.11 -21.74 34.48
CA PHE A 113 -35.66 -20.67 33.65
C PHE A 113 -34.58 -19.85 32.94
N ASN A 114 -33.32 -20.02 33.30
CA ASN A 114 -32.24 -19.28 32.67
C ASN A 114 -32.17 -19.54 31.15
N VAL A 115 -31.94 -18.45 30.42
CA VAL A 115 -31.71 -18.48 28.99
C VAL A 115 -30.31 -17.96 28.73
N GLU A 116 -29.57 -18.60 27.85
CA GLU A 116 -28.23 -18.18 27.50
C GLU A 116 -28.29 -16.75 26.91
N ASN A 117 -27.39 -15.90 27.37
CA ASN A 117 -27.24 -14.50 26.92
C ASN A 117 -28.44 -13.55 27.25
N SER A 118 -29.42 -13.97 28.06
CA SER A 118 -30.56 -13.07 28.38
C SER A 118 -31.28 -13.42 29.69
N ASP A 119 -31.24 -12.51 30.65
CA ASP A 119 -32.07 -12.60 31.85
C ASP A 119 -33.53 -12.22 31.58
N PHE A 120 -33.79 -11.44 30.54
CA PHE A 120 -35.15 -11.02 30.17
C PHE A 120 -35.99 -12.20 29.64
N LEU A 121 -35.40 -13.06 28.83
CA LEU A 121 -36.07 -14.23 28.27
C LEU A 121 -36.43 -15.27 29.35
N ALA A 122 -35.73 -15.22 30.49
CA ALA A 122 -36.10 -16.05 31.65
C ALA A 122 -37.51 -15.77 32.15
N TYR A 123 -37.99 -14.54 32.03
CA TYR A 123 -39.41 -14.21 32.39
C TYR A 123 -40.38 -14.87 31.43
N LEU A 124 -40.08 -15.03 30.16
CA LEU A 124 -40.99 -15.73 29.23
C LEU A 124 -41.12 -17.20 29.59
N LYS A 125 -39.98 -17.88 29.87
CA LYS A 125 -40.01 -19.29 30.33
C LYS A 125 -40.79 -19.45 31.65
N LEU A 126 -40.57 -18.53 32.60
CA LEU A 126 -41.27 -18.55 33.85
C LEU A 126 -42.76 -18.29 33.66
N TRP A 127 -43.14 -17.36 32.76
CA TRP A 127 -44.55 -17.05 32.47
C TRP A 127 -45.27 -18.25 31.89
N ASP A 128 -44.67 -18.93 30.90
CA ASP A 128 -45.28 -20.12 30.29
C ASP A 128 -45.42 -21.25 31.30
N TYR A 129 -44.38 -21.50 32.10
CA TYR A 129 -44.44 -22.48 33.19
C TYR A 129 -45.57 -22.17 34.16
N LEU A 130 -45.71 -20.92 34.61
CA LEU A 130 -46.76 -20.54 35.55
C LEU A 130 -48.14 -20.70 34.94
N ARG A 131 -48.33 -20.47 33.64
CA ARG A 131 -49.59 -20.68 32.93
C ARG A 131 -49.94 -22.15 32.84
N GLU A 132 -49.01 -23.03 32.52
CA GLU A 132 -49.20 -24.47 32.51
C GLU A 132 -49.58 -24.99 33.88
N GLN A 133 -48.82 -24.66 34.93
CA GLN A 133 -49.08 -25.09 36.28
C GLN A 133 -50.43 -24.59 36.80
N ARG A 134 -50.88 -23.40 36.42
CA ARG A 134 -52.21 -22.86 36.80
C ARG A 134 -53.37 -23.60 36.16
N ASN A 135 -53.16 -24.15 34.96
CA ASN A 135 -54.20 -24.95 34.29
C ASN A 135 -54.30 -26.36 34.93
N ASP A 136 -53.18 -26.91 35.41
CA ASP A 136 -53.09 -28.27 35.92
C ASP A 136 -53.36 -28.40 37.41
N LEU A 137 -53.17 -27.32 38.17
CA LEU A 137 -53.26 -27.35 39.64
C LEU A 137 -54.48 -26.55 40.16
N SER A 138 -55.04 -27.05 41.25
CA SER A 138 -56.02 -26.25 42.02
C SER A 138 -55.38 -25.04 42.68
N SER A 139 -56.13 -23.98 43.01
CA SER A 139 -55.58 -22.75 43.59
C SER A 139 -54.74 -22.98 44.85
N ASN A 140 -55.06 -23.97 45.68
CA ASN A 140 -54.30 -24.30 46.87
C ASN A 140 -53.02 -25.05 46.53
N GLN A 141 -53.05 -25.96 45.58
CA GLN A 141 -51.89 -26.68 45.10
C GLN A 141 -50.89 -25.71 44.41
N PHE A 142 -51.41 -24.79 43.60
CA PHE A 142 -50.60 -23.76 42.96
C PHE A 142 -49.89 -22.86 43.99
N ARG A 143 -50.59 -22.39 45.06
CA ARG A 143 -49.94 -21.63 46.13
C ARG A 143 -48.85 -22.45 46.87
N LYS A 144 -49.07 -23.73 47.09
CA LYS A 144 -48.11 -24.63 47.72
C LYS A 144 -46.89 -24.81 46.80
N MET A 145 -47.09 -25.00 45.51
CA MET A 145 -46.04 -25.07 44.52
C MET A 145 -45.20 -23.78 44.50
N CYS A 146 -45.82 -22.61 44.42
CA CYS A 146 -45.11 -21.33 44.46
C CYS A 146 -44.22 -21.22 45.70
N ARG A 147 -44.72 -21.57 46.88
CA ARG A 147 -43.93 -21.54 48.15
C ARG A 147 -42.73 -22.50 48.08
N ASN A 148 -42.92 -23.70 47.57
CA ASN A 148 -41.90 -24.72 47.48
C ASN A 148 -40.79 -24.36 46.45
N GLU A 149 -41.12 -23.49 45.52
CA GLU A 149 -40.21 -23.05 44.45
C GLU A 149 -39.72 -21.61 44.65
N PHE A 150 -39.91 -21.06 45.87
CA PHE A 150 -39.50 -19.69 46.18
C PHE A 150 -40.04 -18.63 45.22
N LEU A 151 -41.33 -18.78 44.86
CA LEU A 151 -42.06 -17.85 43.99
C LEU A 151 -43.15 -17.14 44.82
N HIS A 152 -43.20 -15.81 44.75
CA HIS A 152 -44.16 -15.00 45.51
C HIS A 152 -45.51 -14.95 44.82
N TRP A 153 -46.51 -15.69 45.34
CA TRP A 153 -47.79 -15.86 44.71
C TRP A 153 -48.56 -14.53 44.46
N LEU A 154 -48.51 -13.57 45.37
CA LEU A 154 -49.20 -12.28 45.20
C LEU A 154 -48.59 -11.46 44.07
N ARG A 155 -47.23 -11.44 43.96
CA ARG A 155 -46.54 -10.77 42.86
C ARG A 155 -46.80 -11.44 41.50
N ILE A 156 -46.98 -12.76 41.49
CA ILE A 156 -47.40 -13.46 40.25
C ILE A 156 -48.77 -12.98 39.81
N ARG A 157 -49.71 -12.79 40.72
CA ARG A 157 -51.04 -12.21 40.40
C ARG A 157 -50.93 -10.78 39.90
N GLU A 158 -50.16 -9.94 40.59
CA GLU A 158 -49.87 -8.57 40.17
C GLU A 158 -49.30 -8.52 38.75
N TRP A 159 -48.33 -9.41 38.45
CA TRP A 159 -47.79 -9.56 37.12
C TRP A 159 -48.84 -9.87 36.06
N GLN A 160 -49.69 -10.85 36.35
CA GLN A 160 -50.75 -11.25 35.43
C GLN A 160 -51.80 -10.15 35.23
N ASP A 161 -52.16 -9.47 36.29
CA ASP A 161 -53.13 -8.37 36.26
C ASP A 161 -52.59 -7.18 35.46
N LEU A 162 -51.32 -6.78 35.69
CA LEU A 162 -50.67 -5.71 34.95
C LEU A 162 -50.49 -6.07 33.45
N HIS A 163 -50.08 -7.30 33.15
CA HIS A 163 -50.02 -7.79 31.78
C HIS A 163 -51.38 -7.69 31.09
N GLY A 164 -52.47 -8.10 31.80
CA GLY A 164 -53.82 -8.01 31.28
C GLY A 164 -54.27 -6.56 30.97
N GLN A 165 -53.95 -5.63 31.89
CA GLN A 165 -54.22 -4.20 31.70
C GLN A 165 -53.46 -3.64 30.51
N LEU A 166 -52.15 -3.87 30.41
CA LEU A 166 -51.33 -3.40 29.29
C LEU A 166 -51.79 -3.96 27.94
N ARG A 167 -52.19 -5.24 27.91
CA ARG A 167 -52.76 -5.88 26.71
C ARG A 167 -54.05 -5.24 26.29
N GLN A 168 -54.92 -4.87 27.25
CA GLN A 168 -56.18 -4.18 26.97
C GLN A 168 -55.93 -2.78 26.41
N ILE A 169 -55.00 -2.01 26.99
CA ILE A 169 -54.60 -0.67 26.53
C ILE A 169 -54.05 -0.73 25.11
N THR A 170 -53.07 -1.60 24.85
CA THR A 170 -52.46 -1.74 23.52
C THR A 170 -53.45 -2.16 22.45
N ARG A 171 -54.44 -3.03 22.81
CA ARG A 171 -55.57 -3.37 21.94
C ARG A 171 -56.46 -2.16 21.66
N GLY A 172 -56.74 -1.34 22.69
CA GLY A 172 -57.48 -0.09 22.55
C GLY A 172 -56.83 0.93 21.64
N LEU A 173 -55.47 0.90 21.55
CA LEU A 173 -54.68 1.69 20.64
C LEU A 173 -54.64 1.11 19.21
N GLY A 174 -55.34 0.01 18.94
CA GLY A 174 -55.34 -0.67 17.64
C GLY A 174 -54.10 -1.49 17.35
N TRP A 175 -53.29 -1.81 18.36
CA TRP A 175 -52.08 -2.58 18.15
C TRP A 175 -52.40 -4.07 18.03
N THR A 176 -51.77 -4.71 17.06
CA THR A 176 -51.91 -6.16 16.81
C THR A 176 -50.85 -6.94 17.52
N VAL A 177 -51.24 -8.03 18.18
CA VAL A 177 -50.31 -8.98 18.78
C VAL A 177 -50.03 -10.08 17.75
N GLY A 178 -48.74 -10.35 17.51
CA GLY A 178 -48.32 -11.41 16.60
C GLY A 178 -48.83 -12.79 17.04
N GLU A 179 -49.16 -13.66 16.10
CA GLU A 179 -49.61 -15.03 16.35
C GLU A 179 -48.46 -16.04 16.48
N THR A 180 -47.30 -15.70 15.95
CA THR A 180 -46.09 -16.54 15.99
C THR A 180 -45.08 -16.04 17.00
N PRO A 181 -44.35 -16.91 17.70
CA PRO A 181 -43.29 -16.51 18.61
C PRO A 181 -42.24 -15.65 17.90
N ALA A 182 -41.87 -14.52 18.51
CA ALA A 182 -40.90 -13.59 17.97
C ALA A 182 -39.47 -14.08 18.16
N SER A 183 -38.56 -13.61 17.31
CA SER A 183 -37.14 -13.91 17.48
C SER A 183 -36.57 -13.18 18.71
N GLU A 184 -35.58 -13.80 19.37
CA GLU A 184 -34.86 -13.21 20.50
C GLU A 184 -34.28 -11.82 20.15
N ASN A 185 -33.77 -11.68 18.94
CA ASN A 185 -33.21 -10.41 18.46
C ASN A 185 -34.28 -9.30 18.36
N ALA A 186 -35.46 -9.61 17.89
CA ALA A 186 -36.55 -8.65 17.82
C ALA A 186 -36.97 -8.18 19.23
N ILE A 187 -37.04 -9.12 20.18
CA ILE A 187 -37.36 -8.83 21.59
C ILE A 187 -36.25 -7.94 22.18
N HIS A 188 -34.97 -8.33 22.04
CA HIS A 188 -33.87 -7.55 22.60
C HIS A 188 -33.74 -6.16 22.00
N GLN A 189 -33.94 -5.99 20.68
CA GLN A 189 -33.94 -4.67 20.03
C GLN A 189 -35.08 -3.80 20.60
N SER A 190 -36.24 -4.38 20.84
CA SER A 190 -37.38 -3.64 21.41
C SER A 190 -37.11 -3.20 22.85
N LEU A 191 -36.54 -4.08 23.67
CA LEU A 191 -36.12 -3.74 25.04
C LEU A 191 -35.02 -2.66 25.05
N LEU A 192 -34.04 -2.77 24.14
CA LEU A 192 -32.96 -1.82 24.02
C LEU A 192 -33.43 -0.40 23.74
N ALA A 193 -34.53 -0.22 23.01
CA ALA A 193 -35.10 1.10 22.73
C ALA A 193 -35.45 1.90 24.01
N GLY A 194 -35.72 1.22 25.12
CA GLY A 194 -35.92 1.84 26.44
C GLY A 194 -34.66 1.90 27.31
N LEU A 195 -33.52 1.31 26.86
CA LEU A 195 -32.34 1.09 27.70
C LEU A 195 -31.05 1.65 27.07
N LEU A 196 -31.15 2.66 26.19
CA LEU A 196 -30.02 3.21 25.43
C LEU A 196 -28.93 3.77 26.31
N SER A 197 -29.24 4.30 27.49
CA SER A 197 -28.24 4.77 28.47
C SER A 197 -27.72 3.66 29.40
N HIS A 198 -28.27 2.45 29.32
CA HIS A 198 -27.88 1.31 30.16
C HIS A 198 -27.10 0.24 29.37
N ILE A 199 -26.42 0.63 28.31
CA ILE A 199 -25.53 -0.27 27.55
C ILE A 199 -24.12 -0.26 28.13
N GLY A 200 -23.38 -1.33 27.88
CA GLY A 200 -21.98 -1.43 28.26
C GLY A 200 -21.13 -2.21 27.28
N LEU A 201 -19.91 -1.73 27.10
CA LEU A 201 -18.84 -2.40 26.35
C LEU A 201 -17.80 -2.96 27.32
N ARG A 202 -17.56 -4.27 27.26
CA ARG A 202 -16.51 -4.91 28.07
C ARG A 202 -15.13 -4.57 27.49
N GLU A 203 -14.26 -4.03 28.34
CA GLU A 203 -12.90 -3.65 28.00
C GLU A 203 -11.92 -4.79 28.27
N GLY A 204 -11.39 -5.39 27.21
CA GLY A 204 -10.39 -6.44 27.28
C GLY A 204 -10.84 -7.67 28.06
N GLU A 205 -9.98 -8.19 28.94
CA GLU A 205 -10.24 -9.37 29.78
C GLU A 205 -10.93 -9.03 31.12
N LYS A 206 -11.09 -7.77 31.43
CA LYS A 206 -11.76 -7.31 32.64
C LYS A 206 -13.24 -7.70 32.59
N ARG A 207 -13.83 -7.89 33.78
CA ARG A 207 -15.27 -8.14 33.92
C ARG A 207 -16.10 -6.87 33.99
N ASP A 208 -15.47 -5.72 33.95
CA ASP A 208 -16.10 -4.41 34.00
C ASP A 208 -16.49 -3.93 32.60
N TYR A 209 -17.58 -3.22 32.54
CA TYR A 209 -18.13 -2.63 31.33
C TYR A 209 -18.01 -1.12 31.38
N LEU A 210 -17.53 -0.52 30.30
CA LEU A 210 -17.64 0.92 30.06
C LEU A 210 -19.07 1.23 29.68
N GLY A 211 -19.77 1.95 30.54
CA GLY A 211 -21.14 2.40 30.33
C GLY A 211 -21.25 3.86 29.91
N ALA A 212 -22.49 4.34 29.85
CA ALA A 212 -22.80 5.72 29.50
C ALA A 212 -22.09 6.73 30.40
N ARG A 213 -21.64 7.87 29.81
CA ARG A 213 -21.00 9.00 30.53
C ARG A 213 -19.75 8.61 31.32
N GLY A 214 -19.04 7.58 30.87
CA GLY A 214 -17.79 7.08 31.50
C GLY A 214 -18.02 6.30 32.78
N SER A 215 -19.25 5.86 33.07
CA SER A 215 -19.53 4.96 34.19
C SER A 215 -18.91 3.57 33.95
N HIS A 216 -18.52 2.89 35.03
CA HIS A 216 -18.09 1.51 34.96
C HIS A 216 -18.98 0.65 35.84
N PHE A 217 -19.48 -0.46 35.28
CA PHE A 217 -20.34 -1.37 36.01
C PHE A 217 -19.97 -2.83 35.76
N ALA A 218 -20.43 -3.73 36.59
CA ALA A 218 -20.29 -5.17 36.38
C ALA A 218 -21.66 -5.84 36.37
N ILE A 219 -21.76 -6.98 35.68
CA ILE A 219 -22.94 -7.83 35.70
C ILE A 219 -23.11 -8.41 37.12
N PHE A 220 -24.34 -8.32 37.65
CA PHE A 220 -24.68 -8.86 38.98
C PHE A 220 -24.43 -10.38 39.04
N PRO A 221 -23.88 -10.93 40.15
CA PRO A 221 -23.53 -12.36 40.26
C PRO A 221 -24.71 -13.31 40.08
N GLY A 222 -25.94 -12.85 40.31
CA GLY A 222 -27.16 -13.64 40.09
C GLY A 222 -27.67 -13.71 38.65
N SER A 223 -27.04 -12.96 37.73
CA SER A 223 -27.38 -12.99 36.30
C SER A 223 -26.88 -14.27 35.64
N GLY A 224 -27.63 -14.81 34.68
CA GLY A 224 -27.21 -15.92 33.83
C GLY A 224 -25.98 -15.59 32.98
N LEU A 225 -25.68 -14.31 32.74
CA LEU A 225 -24.52 -13.83 31.96
C LEU A 225 -23.24 -13.70 32.79
N PHE A 226 -23.32 -13.82 34.12
CA PHE A 226 -22.17 -13.55 35.00
C PHE A 226 -20.94 -14.47 34.73
N LYS A 227 -21.21 -15.75 34.43
CA LYS A 227 -20.14 -16.74 34.17
C LYS A 227 -19.47 -16.57 32.81
N LYS A 228 -20.25 -16.15 31.80
CA LYS A 228 -19.82 -15.93 30.42
C LYS A 228 -20.26 -14.52 29.96
N PRO A 229 -19.59 -13.46 30.47
CA PRO A 229 -19.98 -12.09 30.16
C PRO A 229 -19.77 -11.77 28.67
N PRO A 230 -20.81 -11.32 27.93
CA PRO A 230 -20.69 -10.95 26.53
C PRO A 230 -19.89 -9.66 26.37
N ARG A 231 -19.44 -9.37 25.14
CA ARG A 231 -18.71 -8.13 24.84
C ARG A 231 -19.60 -6.90 25.00
N TRP A 232 -20.85 -6.98 24.55
CA TRP A 232 -21.85 -5.94 24.63
C TRP A 232 -23.03 -6.39 25.48
N VAL A 233 -23.50 -5.50 26.33
CA VAL A 233 -24.60 -5.80 27.24
C VAL A 233 -25.54 -4.60 27.36
N MET A 234 -26.83 -4.86 27.56
CA MET A 234 -27.81 -3.92 28.11
C MET A 234 -28.27 -4.41 29.47
N ALA A 235 -28.67 -3.49 30.33
CA ALA A 235 -29.22 -3.80 31.64
C ALA A 235 -30.56 -3.06 31.87
N ALA A 236 -31.53 -3.69 32.53
CA ALA A 236 -32.76 -3.01 32.93
C ALA A 236 -32.45 -1.95 34.00
N GLU A 237 -31.59 -2.28 34.95
CA GLU A 237 -31.22 -1.40 36.06
C GLU A 237 -29.72 -1.38 36.29
N LEU A 238 -29.24 -0.20 36.69
CA LEU A 238 -27.88 0.00 37.22
C LEU A 238 -28.04 0.42 38.69
N VAL A 239 -27.62 -0.47 39.60
CA VAL A 239 -27.82 -0.29 41.06
C VAL A 239 -26.47 -0.08 41.73
N GLU A 240 -26.29 1.04 42.40
CA GLU A 240 -25.11 1.37 43.16
C GLU A 240 -25.20 0.81 44.59
N THR A 241 -24.19 0.04 44.97
CA THR A 241 -23.98 -0.46 46.32
C THR A 241 -22.53 -0.27 46.69
N SER A 242 -21.73 -1.35 46.86
CA SER A 242 -20.26 -1.27 46.94
C SER A 242 -19.61 -0.91 45.62
N ARG A 243 -20.31 -1.16 44.53
CA ARG A 243 -20.01 -0.79 43.13
C ARG A 243 -21.31 -0.73 42.33
N LEU A 244 -21.23 -0.24 41.10
CA LEU A 244 -22.37 -0.23 40.19
C LEU A 244 -22.60 -1.61 39.57
N TRP A 245 -23.79 -2.17 39.78
CA TRP A 245 -24.20 -3.48 39.30
C TRP A 245 -25.30 -3.39 38.24
N ALA A 246 -25.09 -4.09 37.12
CA ALA A 246 -26.11 -4.30 36.10
C ALA A 246 -27.00 -5.48 36.50
N ARG A 247 -28.27 -5.20 36.72
CA ARG A 247 -29.33 -6.21 36.98
C ARG A 247 -30.18 -6.42 35.77
N MET A 248 -30.63 -7.66 35.56
CA MET A 248 -31.44 -8.06 34.41
C MET A 248 -30.77 -7.65 33.09
N SER A 249 -29.77 -8.43 32.70
CA SER A 249 -28.91 -8.11 31.58
C SER A 249 -29.22 -8.99 30.37
N ALA A 250 -28.93 -8.48 29.17
CA ALA A 250 -28.87 -9.27 27.95
C ALA A 250 -27.76 -8.84 27.03
N ARG A 251 -27.23 -9.79 26.23
CA ARG A 251 -26.33 -9.51 25.12
C ARG A 251 -27.03 -8.65 24.08
N ILE A 252 -26.30 -7.70 23.52
CA ILE A 252 -26.72 -6.87 22.39
C ILE A 252 -25.68 -6.81 21.32
N GLU A 253 -26.07 -6.32 20.14
CA GLU A 253 -25.16 -5.93 19.08
C GLU A 253 -25.14 -4.39 18.97
N PRO A 254 -23.96 -3.74 18.87
CA PRO A 254 -23.84 -2.28 18.86
C PRO A 254 -24.61 -1.61 17.70
N GLU A 255 -24.78 -2.32 16.58
CA GLU A 255 -25.53 -1.85 15.41
C GLU A 255 -27.02 -1.61 15.74
N TRP A 256 -27.58 -2.34 16.72
CA TRP A 256 -28.95 -2.11 17.15
C TRP A 256 -29.08 -0.76 17.87
N ALA A 257 -28.12 -0.46 18.75
CA ALA A 257 -28.10 0.83 19.45
C ALA A 257 -27.90 1.98 18.47
N GLU A 258 -27.04 1.84 17.46
CA GLU A 258 -26.85 2.85 16.41
C GLU A 258 -28.13 3.14 15.62
N LYS A 259 -28.91 2.10 15.29
CA LYS A 259 -30.18 2.23 14.56
C LYS A 259 -31.30 2.87 15.41
N LEU A 260 -31.36 2.50 16.68
CA LEU A 260 -32.41 2.99 17.61
C LEU A 260 -32.13 4.41 18.09
N ALA A 261 -30.90 4.84 18.08
CA ALA A 261 -30.46 6.11 18.63
C ALA A 261 -29.85 7.09 17.60
N PRO A 262 -30.38 7.27 16.38
CA PRO A 262 -29.78 8.16 15.38
C PRO A 262 -29.72 9.62 15.86
N HIS A 263 -30.60 10.02 16.76
CA HIS A 263 -30.69 11.34 17.37
C HIS A 263 -29.71 11.55 18.55
N LEU A 264 -29.13 10.49 19.10
CA LEU A 264 -28.23 10.53 20.26
C LEU A 264 -26.76 10.29 19.90
N VAL A 265 -26.50 9.50 18.86
CA VAL A 265 -25.15 9.14 18.49
C VAL A 265 -24.35 10.35 18.00
N LYS A 266 -23.11 10.42 18.46
CA LYS A 266 -22.13 11.36 17.95
C LYS A 266 -21.25 10.66 16.94
N ARG A 267 -21.19 11.22 15.71
CA ARG A 267 -20.32 10.74 14.64
C ARG A 267 -19.12 11.67 14.51
N THR A 268 -17.96 11.09 14.42
CA THR A 268 -16.70 11.81 14.13
C THR A 268 -15.97 11.07 13.04
N TYR A 269 -15.27 11.83 12.20
CA TYR A 269 -14.55 11.31 11.05
C TYR A 269 -13.07 11.66 11.19
N SER A 270 -12.20 10.73 10.85
CA SER A 270 -10.76 10.91 10.93
C SER A 270 -10.08 10.38 9.68
N GLU A 271 -8.87 10.88 9.44
CA GLU A 271 -7.99 10.43 8.37
C GLU A 271 -8.66 10.43 6.99
N PRO A 272 -9.22 11.57 6.54
CA PRO A 272 -9.73 11.65 5.18
C PRO A 272 -8.58 11.39 4.19
N HIS A 273 -8.78 10.46 3.26
CA HIS A 273 -7.78 10.04 2.30
C HIS A 273 -8.41 9.62 0.99
N TRP A 274 -7.65 9.73 -0.11
CA TRP A 274 -8.06 9.24 -1.41
C TRP A 274 -7.96 7.72 -1.51
N SER A 275 -8.92 7.09 -2.13
CA SER A 275 -8.92 5.67 -2.45
C SER A 275 -9.04 5.45 -3.96
N SER A 276 -7.92 5.19 -4.63
CA SER A 276 -7.87 4.90 -6.08
C SER A 276 -8.79 3.74 -6.46
N LYS A 277 -8.86 2.69 -5.63
CA LYS A 277 -9.74 1.53 -5.84
C LYS A 277 -11.22 1.89 -5.85
N ARG A 278 -11.64 2.83 -5.00
CA ARG A 278 -13.04 3.28 -4.90
C ARG A 278 -13.34 4.50 -5.75
N GLY A 279 -12.30 5.18 -6.24
CA GLY A 279 -12.42 6.44 -6.97
C GLY A 279 -13.13 7.53 -6.13
N SER A 280 -12.88 7.55 -4.84
CA SER A 280 -13.56 8.47 -3.92
C SER A 280 -12.72 8.73 -2.68
N ALA A 281 -12.90 9.91 -2.08
CA ALA A 281 -12.39 10.19 -0.76
C ALA A 281 -13.11 9.32 0.28
N MET A 282 -12.35 8.73 1.19
CA MET A 282 -12.76 7.88 2.29
C MET A 282 -12.33 8.48 3.61
N ALA A 283 -13.05 8.16 4.67
CA ALA A 283 -12.63 8.48 6.04
C ALA A 283 -13.03 7.35 6.99
N TYR A 284 -12.45 7.34 8.18
CA TYR A 284 -12.84 6.41 9.24
C TYR A 284 -13.86 7.07 10.15
N GLU A 285 -15.05 6.49 10.19
CA GLU A 285 -16.14 6.93 11.04
C GLU A 285 -16.04 6.29 12.43
N ARG A 286 -16.10 7.10 13.45
CA ARG A 286 -16.30 6.68 14.84
C ARG A 286 -17.67 7.10 15.30
N VAL A 287 -18.45 6.14 15.84
CA VAL A 287 -19.79 6.40 16.37
C VAL A 287 -19.79 6.15 17.87
N THR A 288 -20.24 7.11 18.64
CA THR A 288 -20.33 6.98 20.11
C THR A 288 -21.74 7.29 20.58
N LEU A 289 -22.22 6.54 21.58
CA LEU A 289 -23.46 6.79 22.30
C LEU A 289 -23.15 7.05 23.76
N TYR A 290 -23.41 8.25 24.24
CA TYR A 290 -23.04 8.69 25.59
C TYR A 290 -21.57 8.44 25.98
N GLY A 291 -20.67 8.49 25.01
CA GLY A 291 -19.24 8.21 25.20
C GLY A 291 -18.81 6.75 24.98
N VAL A 292 -19.75 5.82 24.95
CA VAL A 292 -19.47 4.41 24.62
C VAL A 292 -19.23 4.26 23.12
N PRO A 293 -18.08 3.73 22.68
CA PRO A 293 -17.75 3.63 21.25
C PRO A 293 -18.45 2.44 20.60
N LEU A 294 -19.58 2.70 19.90
CA LEU A 294 -20.32 1.67 19.14
C LEU A 294 -19.54 1.20 17.92
N VAL A 295 -18.89 2.15 17.24
CA VAL A 295 -18.03 1.92 16.05
C VAL A 295 -16.72 2.67 16.27
N THR A 296 -15.60 2.00 16.06
CA THR A 296 -14.27 2.60 16.30
C THR A 296 -13.51 3.02 15.04
N GLY A 297 -13.92 2.53 13.85
CA GLY A 297 -13.20 2.82 12.60
C GLY A 297 -13.89 2.16 11.39
N ARG A 298 -15.10 2.60 11.06
CA ARG A 298 -15.81 2.14 9.86
C ARG A 298 -15.40 3.00 8.68
N ALA A 299 -14.86 2.39 7.62
CA ALA A 299 -14.53 3.11 6.39
C ALA A 299 -15.81 3.56 5.67
N VAL A 300 -15.96 4.85 5.50
CA VAL A 300 -17.12 5.49 4.86
C VAL A 300 -16.69 6.40 3.72
N THR A 301 -17.57 6.60 2.74
CA THR A 301 -17.37 7.59 1.67
C THR A 301 -17.49 9.00 2.25
N TYR A 302 -16.43 9.81 2.10
CA TYR A 302 -16.32 11.12 2.73
C TYR A 302 -17.04 12.23 1.94
N SER A 303 -17.28 12.03 0.65
CA SER A 303 -17.89 13.04 -0.23
C SER A 303 -19.29 13.52 0.15
N ARG A 304 -20.03 12.74 0.97
CA ARG A 304 -21.34 13.15 1.51
C ARG A 304 -21.21 13.94 2.82
N ILE A 305 -20.06 13.86 3.45
CA ILE A 305 -19.81 14.44 4.79
C ILE A 305 -19.16 15.80 4.59
N ASP A 306 -18.11 15.83 3.79
CA ASP A 306 -17.37 17.04 3.44
C ASP A 306 -17.06 17.00 1.92
N PRO A 307 -17.93 17.58 1.10
CA PRO A 307 -17.74 17.64 -0.35
C PRO A 307 -16.52 18.44 -0.76
N GLU A 308 -16.22 19.55 -0.05
CA GLU A 308 -15.10 20.44 -0.36
C GLU A 308 -13.76 19.72 -0.16
N ALA A 309 -13.54 19.15 1.02
CA ALA A 309 -12.33 18.36 1.29
C ALA A 309 -12.22 17.14 0.37
N SER A 310 -13.35 16.53 -0.03
CA SER A 310 -13.34 15.39 -0.95
C SER A 310 -12.97 15.77 -2.38
N ARG A 311 -13.35 16.98 -2.82
CA ARG A 311 -12.96 17.54 -4.11
C ARG A 311 -11.46 17.86 -4.12
N ASP A 312 -10.96 18.47 -3.05
CA ASP A 312 -9.52 18.74 -2.90
C ASP A 312 -8.69 17.45 -2.98
N LEU A 313 -9.08 16.42 -2.23
CA LEU A 313 -8.44 15.11 -2.27
C LEU A 313 -8.50 14.45 -3.67
N PHE A 314 -9.62 14.60 -4.38
CA PHE A 314 -9.76 14.10 -5.74
C PHE A 314 -8.80 14.80 -6.70
N ILE A 315 -8.72 16.13 -6.67
CA ILE A 315 -7.84 16.89 -7.55
C ILE A 315 -6.38 16.57 -7.24
N ARG A 316 -5.95 16.66 -5.97
CA ARG A 316 -4.56 16.44 -5.57
C ARG A 316 -4.08 15.02 -5.86
N HIS A 317 -4.82 14.01 -5.38
CA HIS A 317 -4.36 12.64 -5.50
C HIS A 317 -4.68 12.00 -6.83
N ALA A 318 -5.93 12.12 -7.31
CA ALA A 318 -6.33 11.46 -8.53
C ALA A 318 -5.75 12.14 -9.79
N LEU A 319 -5.83 13.47 -9.88
CA LEU A 319 -5.48 14.20 -11.10
C LEU A 319 -4.01 14.65 -11.09
N VAL A 320 -3.55 15.30 -10.02
CA VAL A 320 -2.17 15.83 -9.94
C VAL A 320 -1.19 14.68 -9.72
N GLN A 321 -1.36 13.86 -8.66
CA GLN A 321 -0.45 12.76 -8.35
C GLN A 321 -0.68 11.51 -9.23
N GLY A 322 -1.78 11.48 -10.01
CA GLY A 322 -2.05 10.38 -10.94
C GLY A 322 -2.57 9.10 -10.30
N GLU A 323 -3.02 9.14 -9.05
CA GLU A 323 -3.56 7.99 -8.32
C GLU A 323 -5.00 7.65 -8.74
N TRP A 324 -5.21 7.51 -10.04
CA TRP A 324 -6.52 7.24 -10.61
C TRP A 324 -6.46 6.25 -11.76
N GLN A 325 -7.29 5.22 -11.70
CA GLN A 325 -7.49 4.28 -12.79
C GLN A 325 -8.66 4.77 -13.67
N THR A 326 -8.35 5.33 -14.82
CA THR A 326 -9.32 5.92 -15.73
C THR A 326 -8.94 5.70 -17.18
N ASN A 327 -9.94 5.77 -18.08
CA ASN A 327 -9.74 5.72 -19.54
C ASN A 327 -9.85 7.11 -20.20
N HIS A 328 -9.81 8.19 -19.45
CA HIS A 328 -9.88 9.53 -20.01
C HIS A 328 -8.60 9.89 -20.77
N LYS A 329 -8.76 10.26 -22.03
CA LYS A 329 -7.64 10.54 -22.95
C LYS A 329 -6.75 11.68 -22.43
N PHE A 330 -7.35 12.80 -21.98
CA PHE A 330 -6.61 13.93 -21.42
C PHE A 330 -5.69 13.52 -20.27
N PHE A 331 -6.15 12.62 -19.40
CA PHE A 331 -5.39 12.18 -18.23
C PHE A 331 -4.10 11.46 -18.66
N HIS A 332 -4.19 10.53 -19.61
CA HIS A 332 -3.03 9.81 -20.13
C HIS A 332 -2.07 10.73 -20.91
N GLU A 333 -2.62 11.67 -21.68
CA GLU A 333 -1.83 12.68 -22.41
C GLU A 333 -1.07 13.59 -21.43
N ASN A 334 -1.74 14.04 -20.37
CA ASN A 334 -1.14 14.87 -19.33
C ASN A 334 -0.05 14.12 -18.58
N ARG A 335 -0.27 12.85 -18.19
CA ARG A 335 0.77 12.03 -17.54
C ARG A 335 1.99 11.84 -18.44
N ALA A 336 1.80 11.51 -19.70
CA ALA A 336 2.89 11.39 -20.66
C ALA A 336 3.69 12.69 -20.81
N LEU A 337 3.01 13.84 -20.79
CA LEU A 337 3.69 15.14 -20.86
C LEU A 337 4.51 15.42 -19.61
N LEU A 338 3.96 15.14 -18.40
CA LEU A 338 4.69 15.28 -17.14
C LEU A 338 5.91 14.36 -17.09
N ASP A 339 5.77 13.09 -17.48
CA ASP A 339 6.87 12.12 -17.53
C ASP A 339 8.00 12.61 -18.47
N ASN A 340 7.64 13.21 -19.62
CA ASN A 340 8.61 13.80 -20.55
C ASN A 340 9.36 14.98 -19.91
N VAL A 341 8.68 15.83 -19.13
CA VAL A 341 9.33 16.97 -18.47
C VAL A 341 10.22 16.50 -17.31
N GLU A 342 9.81 15.48 -16.55
CA GLU A 342 10.67 14.86 -15.54
C GLU A 342 11.93 14.25 -16.15
N GLU A 343 11.82 13.61 -17.33
CA GLU A 343 13.00 13.10 -18.05
C GLU A 343 13.94 14.25 -18.44
N LEU A 344 13.41 15.40 -18.84
CA LEU A 344 14.20 16.59 -19.13
C LEU A 344 14.92 17.14 -17.89
N GLU A 345 14.25 17.15 -16.72
CA GLU A 345 14.88 17.52 -15.45
C GLU A 345 16.06 16.60 -15.10
N ASN A 346 15.88 15.30 -15.28
CA ASN A 346 16.93 14.31 -15.04
C ASN A 346 18.12 14.52 -15.99
N ARG A 347 17.85 14.80 -17.27
CA ARG A 347 18.90 15.10 -18.27
C ARG A 347 19.67 16.37 -17.93
N ALA A 348 18.96 17.45 -17.61
CA ALA A 348 19.56 18.74 -17.33
C ALA A 348 20.12 18.84 -15.89
N ARG A 349 19.90 17.85 -15.04
CA ARG A 349 20.23 17.87 -13.60
C ARG A 349 19.65 19.10 -12.89
N ARG A 350 18.45 19.47 -13.27
CA ARG A 350 17.67 20.59 -12.69
C ARG A 350 16.38 20.03 -12.12
N ARG A 351 15.83 20.69 -11.10
CA ARG A 351 14.54 20.35 -10.47
C ARG A 351 13.55 21.50 -10.50
N ASP A 352 13.81 22.46 -11.35
CA ASP A 352 13.03 23.70 -11.49
C ASP A 352 12.42 23.85 -12.90
N ILE A 353 12.44 22.79 -13.70
CA ILE A 353 11.85 22.78 -15.05
C ILE A 353 10.35 22.51 -14.98
N LEU A 354 9.94 21.49 -14.20
CA LEU A 354 8.53 21.17 -13.98
C LEU A 354 7.92 22.17 -13.00
N VAL A 355 6.71 22.60 -13.24
CA VAL A 355 5.92 23.37 -12.28
C VAL A 355 5.60 22.50 -11.07
N ASP A 356 5.33 23.12 -9.92
CA ASP A 356 4.97 22.40 -8.70
C ASP A 356 3.52 21.85 -8.74
N ASP A 357 3.24 20.91 -7.83
CA ASP A 357 1.93 20.29 -7.71
C ASP A 357 0.81 21.30 -7.43
N GLU A 358 1.12 22.44 -6.79
CA GLU A 358 0.12 23.48 -6.50
C GLU A 358 -0.32 24.19 -7.78
N THR A 359 0.60 24.48 -8.68
CA THR A 359 0.28 25.03 -10.00
C THR A 359 -0.62 24.08 -10.81
N LEU A 360 -0.34 22.78 -10.76
CA LEU A 360 -1.18 21.76 -11.41
C LEU A 360 -2.55 21.65 -10.73
N TYR A 361 -2.59 21.78 -9.41
CA TYR A 361 -3.83 21.81 -8.64
C TYR A 361 -4.70 23.00 -9.06
N GLU A 362 -4.15 24.22 -9.06
CA GLU A 362 -4.85 25.44 -9.46
C GLU A 362 -5.41 25.32 -10.88
N PHE A 363 -4.64 24.75 -11.80
CA PHE A 363 -5.12 24.51 -13.18
C PHE A 363 -6.41 23.68 -13.20
N TYR A 364 -6.47 22.60 -12.40
CA TYR A 364 -7.65 21.75 -12.33
C TYR A 364 -8.78 22.39 -11.52
N ASP A 365 -8.45 23.04 -10.41
CA ASP A 365 -9.42 23.66 -9.50
C ASP A 365 -10.26 24.72 -10.18
N GLU A 366 -9.64 25.57 -11.01
CA GLU A 366 -10.31 26.61 -11.79
C GLU A 366 -11.27 26.07 -12.86
N ARG A 367 -11.02 24.84 -13.34
CA ARG A 367 -11.71 24.29 -14.54
C ARG A 367 -12.74 23.23 -14.21
N ILE A 368 -12.58 22.54 -13.09
CA ILE A 368 -13.45 21.42 -12.70
C ILE A 368 -14.60 21.93 -11.83
N GLY A 369 -15.82 21.53 -12.18
CA GLY A 369 -17.03 21.91 -11.44
C GLY A 369 -17.00 21.47 -9.97
N GLN A 370 -17.66 22.24 -9.12
CA GLN A 370 -17.69 21.98 -7.66
C GLN A 370 -18.37 20.65 -7.30
N GLU A 371 -19.20 20.11 -8.18
CA GLU A 371 -19.88 18.82 -8.03
C GLU A 371 -18.96 17.61 -8.21
N ALA A 372 -17.75 17.78 -8.73
CA ALA A 372 -16.82 16.70 -9.04
C ALA A 372 -16.02 16.24 -7.80
N VAL A 373 -16.71 15.72 -6.80
CA VAL A 373 -16.16 15.28 -5.49
C VAL A 373 -15.68 13.81 -5.48
N SER A 374 -15.75 13.11 -6.61
CA SER A 374 -15.26 11.74 -6.79
C SER A 374 -15.14 11.41 -8.28
N ALA A 375 -14.47 10.31 -8.63
CA ALA A 375 -14.36 9.83 -10.01
C ALA A 375 -15.74 9.72 -10.70
N LYS A 376 -16.75 9.17 -10.02
CA LYS A 376 -18.11 9.04 -10.55
C LYS A 376 -18.78 10.39 -10.86
N HIS A 377 -18.64 11.36 -9.95
CA HIS A 377 -19.20 12.70 -10.16
C HIS A 377 -18.44 13.43 -11.25
N PHE A 378 -17.13 13.28 -11.31
CA PHE A 378 -16.29 13.80 -12.38
C PHE A 378 -16.69 13.21 -13.74
N ASP A 379 -16.87 11.90 -13.86
CA ASP A 379 -17.31 11.24 -15.11
C ASP A 379 -18.62 11.82 -15.62
N GLN A 380 -19.56 12.06 -14.71
CA GLN A 380 -20.86 12.64 -15.05
C GLN A 380 -20.73 14.08 -15.54
N TRP A 381 -19.97 14.91 -14.84
CA TRP A 381 -19.67 16.29 -15.19
C TRP A 381 -18.89 16.36 -16.51
N TRP A 382 -17.82 15.58 -16.63
CA TRP A 382 -16.94 15.58 -17.80
C TRP A 382 -17.64 15.11 -19.07
N LYS A 383 -18.57 14.21 -18.98
CA LYS A 383 -19.40 13.76 -20.11
C LYS A 383 -20.10 14.93 -20.79
N THR A 384 -20.47 15.95 -20.05
CA THR A 384 -21.13 17.17 -20.57
C THR A 384 -20.10 18.19 -21.04
N GLU A 385 -19.10 18.48 -20.23
CA GLU A 385 -18.13 19.55 -20.51
C GLU A 385 -17.20 19.23 -21.67
N ARG A 386 -16.76 17.98 -21.83
CA ARG A 386 -15.92 17.58 -22.97
C ARG A 386 -16.58 17.77 -24.35
N ARG A 387 -17.90 17.88 -24.41
CA ARG A 387 -18.62 18.19 -25.68
C ARG A 387 -18.52 19.66 -26.06
N LYS A 388 -18.38 20.53 -25.04
CA LYS A 388 -18.25 21.97 -25.24
C LYS A 388 -16.78 22.34 -25.48
N ASN A 389 -15.89 21.79 -24.69
CA ASN A 389 -14.45 22.01 -24.77
C ASN A 389 -13.67 20.69 -24.51
N PRO A 390 -13.30 19.94 -25.55
CA PRO A 390 -12.57 18.68 -25.43
C PRO A 390 -11.18 18.82 -24.80
N SER A 391 -10.53 19.97 -24.93
CA SER A 391 -9.17 20.26 -24.47
C SER A 391 -9.12 21.01 -23.11
N LEU A 392 -10.28 21.22 -22.46
CA LEU A 392 -10.38 21.99 -21.21
C LEU A 392 -9.38 21.58 -20.14
N LEU A 393 -9.12 20.26 -20.01
CA LEU A 393 -8.26 19.66 -19.00
C LEU A 393 -6.92 19.13 -19.56
N THR A 394 -6.60 19.39 -20.82
CA THR A 394 -5.36 18.95 -21.46
C THR A 394 -4.25 19.96 -21.17
N PHE A 395 -3.13 19.51 -20.65
CA PHE A 395 -1.95 20.36 -20.46
C PHE A 395 -1.30 20.73 -21.80
N THR A 396 -0.75 21.92 -21.85
CA THR A 396 0.21 22.34 -22.88
C THR A 396 1.61 22.38 -22.27
N PRO A 397 2.67 22.34 -23.10
CA PRO A 397 4.05 22.47 -22.59
C PRO A 397 4.23 23.72 -21.72
N GLU A 398 3.60 24.84 -22.09
CA GLU A 398 3.65 26.12 -21.35
C GLU A 398 2.96 26.02 -19.98
N THR A 399 2.02 25.07 -19.81
CA THR A 399 1.34 24.86 -18.52
C THR A 399 2.21 24.14 -17.52
N VAL A 400 3.11 23.23 -17.99
CA VAL A 400 3.87 22.32 -17.13
C VAL A 400 5.33 22.65 -17.01
N VAL A 401 5.87 23.58 -17.84
CA VAL A 401 7.27 23.98 -17.84
C VAL A 401 7.41 25.43 -17.37
N ASN A 402 8.30 25.66 -16.40
CA ASN A 402 8.66 27.00 -15.97
C ASN A 402 9.31 27.78 -17.12
N SER A 403 8.94 29.05 -17.29
CA SER A 403 9.34 29.91 -18.44
C SER A 403 10.86 30.03 -18.64
N ASP A 404 11.64 29.92 -17.58
CA ASP A 404 13.10 30.09 -17.61
C ASP A 404 13.86 28.82 -18.04
N ALA A 405 13.19 27.69 -18.14
CA ALA A 405 13.78 26.39 -18.42
C ALA A 405 13.77 25.99 -19.89
N ALA A 406 12.92 26.60 -20.71
CA ALA A 406 12.74 26.24 -22.14
C ALA A 406 14.01 26.41 -23.00
N ALA A 407 15.00 27.20 -22.55
CA ALA A 407 16.25 27.45 -23.27
C ALA A 407 17.29 26.32 -23.17
N VAL A 408 17.12 25.33 -22.26
CA VAL A 408 18.12 24.30 -21.95
C VAL A 408 18.09 23.11 -22.90
N LEU A 409 17.14 23.02 -23.84
CA LEU A 409 16.74 21.78 -24.51
C LEU A 409 17.43 21.48 -25.87
N GLY A 410 18.41 22.26 -26.30
CA GLY A 410 19.02 22.10 -27.62
C GLY A 410 20.31 21.28 -27.64
N GLY A 411 20.27 19.95 -27.80
CA GLY A 411 21.41 19.14 -28.21
C GLY A 411 22.50 18.84 -27.15
N GLU A 412 22.42 19.40 -25.96
CA GLU A 412 23.40 19.22 -24.90
C GLU A 412 23.28 17.86 -24.18
N TYR A 413 22.11 17.24 -24.20
CA TYR A 413 21.79 15.96 -23.57
C TYR A 413 21.21 14.98 -24.60
N PRO A 414 22.06 14.33 -25.44
CA PRO A 414 21.60 13.45 -26.51
C PRO A 414 20.97 12.15 -25.97
N ASP A 415 19.99 11.60 -26.72
CA ASP A 415 19.34 10.31 -26.37
C ASP A 415 20.24 9.10 -26.59
N ALA A 416 21.35 9.26 -27.32
CA ALA A 416 22.23 8.16 -27.65
C ALA A 416 23.71 8.60 -27.78
N TRP A 417 24.57 7.72 -27.34
CA TRP A 417 26.02 7.81 -27.58
C TRP A 417 26.38 7.13 -28.88
N ARG A 418 27.09 7.84 -29.77
CA ARG A 418 27.57 7.31 -31.05
C ARG A 418 29.05 7.07 -31.03
N GLN A 419 29.48 5.90 -31.52
CA GLN A 419 30.89 5.54 -31.73
C GLN A 419 31.02 4.76 -33.03
N GLY A 420 31.53 5.38 -34.09
CA GLY A 420 31.47 4.84 -35.44
C GLY A 420 30.02 4.63 -35.87
N ASP A 421 29.71 3.42 -36.33
CA ASP A 421 28.37 3.03 -36.75
C ASP A 421 27.51 2.51 -35.55
N MET A 422 28.09 2.36 -34.36
CA MET A 422 27.41 1.90 -33.16
C MET A 422 26.69 3.06 -32.47
N GLN A 423 25.49 2.79 -32.02
CA GLN A 423 24.68 3.72 -31.25
C GLN A 423 24.15 3.07 -29.97
N PHE A 424 24.40 3.69 -28.82
CA PHE A 424 24.04 3.20 -27.49
C PHE A 424 23.04 4.15 -26.88
N PRO A 425 21.83 3.69 -26.48
CA PRO A 425 20.88 4.53 -25.74
C PRO A 425 21.51 5.10 -24.49
N LEU A 426 21.18 6.35 -24.18
CA LEU A 426 21.58 7.01 -22.94
C LEU A 426 20.36 7.23 -22.06
N THR A 427 20.54 6.99 -20.76
CA THR A 427 19.60 7.39 -19.73
C THR A 427 20.28 8.35 -18.75
N TYR A 428 19.48 9.25 -18.18
CA TYR A 428 19.95 10.28 -17.28
C TYR A 428 19.22 10.11 -15.95
N GLN A 429 19.94 10.18 -14.85
CA GLN A 429 19.37 10.08 -13.51
C GLN A 429 19.96 11.17 -12.61
N PHE A 430 19.07 11.83 -11.86
CA PHE A 430 19.46 12.81 -10.87
C PHE A 430 19.08 12.36 -9.47
N GLU A 431 19.89 11.47 -8.90
CA GLU A 431 19.73 10.99 -7.53
C GLU A 431 21.09 10.99 -6.82
N PRO A 432 21.50 12.14 -6.26
CA PRO A 432 22.78 12.26 -5.58
C PRO A 432 22.99 11.20 -4.51
N GLY A 433 24.12 10.45 -4.64
CA GLY A 433 24.47 9.37 -3.70
C GLY A 433 24.04 7.97 -4.13
N LYS A 434 23.37 7.80 -5.27
CA LYS A 434 23.17 6.49 -5.89
C LYS A 434 24.28 6.18 -6.91
N ASP A 435 24.56 4.89 -7.12
CA ASP A 435 25.61 4.41 -8.04
C ASP A 435 25.34 4.78 -9.51
N ASP A 436 24.10 4.98 -9.88
CA ASP A 436 23.65 5.34 -11.23
C ASP A 436 23.34 6.84 -11.40
N ASP A 437 23.66 7.67 -10.41
CA ASP A 437 23.56 9.13 -10.55
C ASP A 437 24.45 9.60 -11.71
N GLY A 438 23.87 10.35 -12.66
CA GLY A 438 24.55 10.86 -13.85
C GLY A 438 24.03 10.26 -15.16
N VAL A 439 24.95 9.94 -16.09
CA VAL A 439 24.66 9.40 -17.41
C VAL A 439 24.99 7.92 -17.48
N SER A 440 24.07 7.12 -17.96
CA SER A 440 24.26 5.69 -18.19
C SER A 440 24.14 5.36 -19.68
N ALA A 441 25.12 4.63 -20.21
CA ALA A 441 25.11 4.11 -21.57
C ALA A 441 24.70 2.62 -21.55
N HIS A 442 23.65 2.29 -22.32
CA HIS A 442 23.12 0.93 -22.41
C HIS A 442 23.81 0.17 -23.54
N ILE A 443 24.53 -0.87 -23.20
CA ILE A 443 25.41 -1.60 -24.12
C ILE A 443 24.93 -3.04 -24.27
N PRO A 444 24.49 -3.47 -25.46
CA PRO A 444 24.27 -4.88 -25.74
C PRO A 444 25.51 -5.70 -25.51
N VAL A 445 25.42 -6.81 -24.76
CA VAL A 445 26.57 -7.65 -24.38
C VAL A 445 27.41 -8.10 -25.58
N GLY A 446 26.78 -8.35 -26.72
CA GLY A 446 27.47 -8.75 -27.96
C GLY A 446 28.40 -7.67 -28.53
N LEU A 447 28.18 -6.38 -28.22
CA LEU A 447 29.02 -5.26 -28.69
C LEU A 447 30.11 -4.85 -27.69
N LEU A 448 30.07 -5.40 -26.47
CA LEU A 448 30.97 -4.99 -25.38
C LEU A 448 32.48 -5.17 -25.75
N ALA A 449 32.82 -6.19 -26.55
CA ALA A 449 34.19 -6.44 -26.99
C ALA A 449 34.67 -5.42 -28.03
N GLN A 450 33.79 -4.89 -28.86
CA GLN A 450 34.10 -3.98 -29.97
C GLN A 450 34.14 -2.51 -29.56
N LEU A 451 33.52 -2.18 -28.42
CA LEU A 451 33.44 -0.85 -27.88
C LEU A 451 34.86 -0.28 -27.61
N GLN A 452 35.15 0.90 -28.09
CA GLN A 452 36.42 1.56 -27.76
C GLN A 452 36.25 2.39 -26.48
N PRO A 453 37.20 2.35 -25.53
CA PRO A 453 37.11 3.14 -24.30
C PRO A 453 37.27 4.64 -24.53
N VAL A 454 37.81 5.02 -25.67
CA VAL A 454 38.12 6.42 -26.01
C VAL A 454 36.83 7.21 -26.27
N GLY A 455 36.74 8.39 -25.69
CA GLY A 455 35.66 9.37 -25.89
C GLY A 455 34.62 9.36 -24.82
N PHE A 456 34.40 8.27 -24.05
CA PHE A 456 33.47 8.25 -22.92
C PHE A 456 33.92 9.13 -21.76
N ASP A 457 35.21 9.39 -21.65
CA ASP A 457 35.84 10.34 -20.73
C ASP A 457 35.40 11.79 -20.94
N TRP A 458 34.81 12.12 -22.11
CA TRP A 458 34.32 13.45 -22.44
C TRP A 458 32.88 13.68 -22.00
N LEU A 459 32.18 12.70 -21.53
CA LEU A 459 30.75 12.75 -21.22
C LEU A 459 29.90 13.42 -22.32
N VAL A 460 28.61 13.70 -21.98
CA VAL A 460 27.70 14.44 -22.87
C VAL A 460 28.02 15.95 -22.87
N PRO A 461 27.68 16.69 -23.94
CA PRO A 461 28.01 18.10 -24.06
C PRO A 461 27.62 18.95 -22.82
N GLY A 462 26.40 18.83 -22.34
CA GLY A 462 25.90 19.63 -21.20
C GLY A 462 26.64 19.41 -19.87
N MET A 463 27.39 18.33 -19.74
CA MET A 463 28.13 18.02 -18.49
C MET A 463 29.64 18.31 -18.58
N ARG A 464 30.17 18.72 -19.74
CA ARG A 464 31.61 18.86 -19.95
C ARG A 464 32.25 19.97 -19.14
N VAL A 465 31.55 21.13 -18.99
CA VAL A 465 32.08 22.25 -18.21
C VAL A 465 32.24 21.85 -16.75
N ASP A 466 31.23 21.17 -16.19
CA ASP A 466 31.29 20.67 -14.81
C ASP A 466 32.36 19.61 -14.63
N LEU A 467 32.48 18.69 -15.58
CA LEU A 467 33.51 17.67 -15.60
C LEU A 467 34.92 18.28 -15.59
N VAL A 468 35.18 19.21 -16.49
CA VAL A 468 36.52 19.85 -16.58
C VAL A 468 36.76 20.75 -15.35
N THR A 469 35.74 21.44 -14.86
CA THR A 469 35.82 22.20 -13.59
C THR A 469 36.21 21.29 -12.42
N ALA A 470 35.56 20.11 -12.33
CA ALA A 470 35.89 19.13 -11.30
C ALA A 470 37.33 18.57 -11.49
N LEU A 471 37.76 18.26 -12.72
CA LEU A 471 39.12 17.83 -13.01
C LEU A 471 40.15 18.88 -12.59
N ILE A 472 39.94 20.16 -12.91
CA ILE A 472 40.81 21.26 -12.46
C ILE A 472 40.95 21.28 -10.93
N LYS A 473 39.87 20.99 -10.20
CA LYS A 473 39.89 20.92 -8.72
C LYS A 473 40.73 19.77 -8.18
N THR A 474 40.98 18.72 -8.95
CA THR A 474 41.86 17.60 -8.57
C THR A 474 43.34 17.92 -8.72
N LEU A 475 43.68 18.92 -9.51
CA LEU A 475 45.07 19.32 -9.72
C LEU A 475 45.82 19.68 -8.43
N PRO A 476 47.11 19.39 -8.32
CA PRO A 476 47.97 19.82 -7.20
C PRO A 476 47.84 21.32 -6.95
N LYS A 477 47.81 21.72 -5.67
CA LYS A 477 47.55 23.11 -5.24
C LYS A 477 48.44 24.16 -5.95
N LYS A 478 49.66 23.83 -6.26
CA LYS A 478 50.60 24.73 -6.97
C LYS A 478 50.10 25.02 -8.40
N ILE A 479 49.68 24.00 -9.12
CA ILE A 479 49.19 24.09 -10.50
C ILE A 479 47.82 24.73 -10.54
N ARG A 480 46.91 24.31 -9.66
CA ARG A 480 45.53 24.79 -9.61
C ARG A 480 45.42 26.30 -9.44
N ARG A 481 46.35 26.94 -8.74
CA ARG A 481 46.34 28.40 -8.55
C ARG A 481 46.52 29.21 -9.85
N ALA A 482 47.09 28.63 -10.88
CA ALA A 482 47.27 29.30 -12.16
C ALA A 482 46.04 29.24 -13.07
N VAL A 483 45.04 28.40 -12.71
CA VAL A 483 43.79 28.15 -13.49
C VAL A 483 42.55 28.45 -12.63
N VAL A 484 42.48 29.62 -12.07
CA VAL A 484 41.38 30.12 -11.21
C VAL A 484 40.80 31.39 -11.83
N PRO A 485 39.48 31.52 -11.95
CA PRO A 485 38.37 30.61 -11.54
C PRO A 485 38.27 29.35 -12.43
N ALA A 486 38.12 28.17 -11.82
CA ALA A 486 38.12 26.90 -12.56
C ALA A 486 37.02 26.79 -13.64
N PRO A 487 35.77 27.27 -13.45
CA PRO A 487 34.75 27.23 -14.49
C PRO A 487 35.13 28.02 -15.77
N ASP A 488 35.74 29.19 -15.61
CA ASP A 488 36.12 30.05 -16.75
C ASP A 488 37.21 29.40 -17.58
N TYR A 489 38.21 28.84 -16.93
CA TYR A 489 39.28 28.09 -17.58
C TYR A 489 38.77 26.81 -18.23
N ALA A 490 37.79 26.11 -17.60
CA ALA A 490 37.17 24.94 -18.18
C ALA A 490 36.41 25.26 -19.46
N ALA A 491 35.62 26.34 -19.47
CA ALA A 491 34.87 26.79 -20.63
C ALA A 491 35.83 27.22 -21.78
N ALA A 492 36.85 28.00 -21.45
CA ALA A 492 37.86 28.45 -22.44
C ALA A 492 38.62 27.27 -23.04
N ALA A 493 39.09 26.32 -22.24
CA ALA A 493 39.80 25.14 -22.72
C ALA A 493 38.94 24.24 -23.62
N LEU A 494 37.64 24.05 -23.23
CA LEU A 494 36.70 23.28 -24.04
C LEU A 494 36.35 23.94 -25.39
N ALA A 495 36.34 25.26 -25.44
CA ALA A 495 36.07 26.03 -26.67
C ALA A 495 37.25 25.91 -27.68
N ALA A 496 38.48 25.66 -27.20
CA ALA A 496 39.68 25.57 -28.01
C ALA A 496 39.92 24.16 -28.65
N VAL A 497 39.16 23.13 -28.21
CA VAL A 497 39.38 21.75 -28.65
C VAL A 497 38.19 21.16 -29.38
N LYS A 498 38.45 20.22 -30.28
CA LYS A 498 37.39 19.39 -30.86
C LYS A 498 37.11 18.22 -29.91
N PRO A 499 35.95 18.15 -29.28
CA PRO A 499 35.66 17.07 -28.35
C PRO A 499 35.82 15.68 -28.95
N ARG A 500 36.32 14.72 -28.16
CA ARG A 500 36.47 13.29 -28.51
C ARG A 500 37.48 12.99 -29.62
N SER A 501 38.32 13.94 -30.00
CA SER A 501 39.42 13.70 -30.96
C SER A 501 40.63 13.04 -30.30
N GLU A 502 40.82 13.21 -29.01
CA GLU A 502 41.88 12.66 -28.16
C GLU A 502 41.35 12.45 -26.73
N PRO A 503 42.05 11.75 -25.84
CA PRO A 503 41.63 11.61 -24.44
C PRO A 503 41.46 12.97 -23.75
N LEU A 504 40.39 13.14 -22.95
CA LEU A 504 40.02 14.41 -22.31
C LEU A 504 41.18 15.01 -21.50
N MET A 505 41.81 14.21 -20.64
CA MET A 505 42.92 14.69 -19.79
C MET A 505 44.11 15.17 -20.59
N THR A 506 44.40 14.56 -21.74
CA THR A 506 45.47 14.98 -22.65
C THR A 506 45.16 16.33 -23.30
N ALA A 507 43.93 16.47 -23.81
CA ALA A 507 43.45 17.72 -24.38
C ALA A 507 43.48 18.85 -23.35
N MET A 508 42.91 18.60 -22.17
CA MET A 508 42.82 19.60 -21.10
C MET A 508 44.18 19.98 -20.53
N ALA A 509 45.13 19.03 -20.40
CA ALA A 509 46.48 19.31 -19.97
C ALA A 509 47.16 20.32 -20.91
N ARG A 510 47.04 20.10 -22.22
CA ARG A 510 47.59 20.99 -23.25
C ARG A 510 46.99 22.40 -23.19
N GLU A 511 45.65 22.48 -23.24
CA GLU A 511 44.97 23.78 -23.30
C GLU A 511 45.08 24.57 -21.99
N LEU A 512 44.94 23.92 -20.85
CA LEU A 512 45.12 24.57 -19.56
C LEU A 512 46.56 25.01 -19.30
N SER A 513 47.56 24.28 -19.84
CA SER A 513 48.94 24.70 -19.82
C SER A 513 49.15 26.00 -20.61
N HIS A 514 48.54 26.08 -21.80
CA HIS A 514 48.58 27.29 -22.63
C HIS A 514 47.87 28.47 -21.95
N LEU A 515 46.65 28.26 -21.44
CA LEU A 515 45.85 29.32 -20.79
C LEU A 515 46.43 29.77 -19.44
N GLY A 516 46.96 28.85 -18.64
CA GLY A 516 47.49 29.12 -17.31
C GLY A 516 48.98 29.53 -17.29
N GLY A 517 49.70 29.43 -18.43
CA GLY A 517 51.12 29.73 -18.51
C GLY A 517 52.01 28.81 -17.65
N ILE A 518 51.55 27.60 -17.33
CA ILE A 518 52.24 26.62 -16.49
C ILE A 518 52.14 25.24 -17.13
N GLN A 519 53.19 24.43 -17.00
CA GLN A 519 53.13 23.05 -17.51
C GLN A 519 52.24 22.18 -16.67
N ILE A 520 51.28 21.53 -17.32
CA ILE A 520 50.30 20.54 -16.76
C ILE A 520 50.41 19.27 -17.56
N ASP A 521 50.63 18.14 -16.91
CA ASP A 521 50.63 16.84 -17.54
C ASP A 521 49.29 16.11 -17.29
N ALA A 522 48.87 15.24 -18.20
CA ALA A 522 47.66 14.45 -18.06
C ALA A 522 47.62 13.63 -16.76
N LYS A 523 48.78 13.22 -16.25
CA LYS A 523 48.93 12.48 -14.97
C LYS A 523 48.69 13.33 -13.71
N ASP A 524 48.65 14.66 -13.84
CA ASP A 524 48.41 15.56 -12.71
C ASP A 524 46.94 15.63 -12.33
N PHE A 525 46.06 15.16 -13.20
CA PHE A 525 44.63 14.99 -12.90
C PHE A 525 44.38 13.67 -12.17
N ASP A 526 43.41 13.69 -11.23
CA ASP A 526 42.93 12.48 -10.54
C ASP A 526 41.46 12.18 -10.93
N PRO A 527 41.24 11.33 -11.95
CA PRO A 527 39.90 10.96 -12.38
C PRO A 527 39.14 10.12 -11.34
N ALA A 528 39.85 9.51 -10.36
CA ALA A 528 39.18 8.74 -9.29
C ALA A 528 38.54 9.66 -8.26
N ALA A 529 39.00 10.90 -8.14
CA ALA A 529 38.41 11.90 -7.23
C ALA A 529 37.21 12.65 -7.84
N LEU A 530 36.81 12.33 -9.07
CA LEU A 530 35.62 12.92 -9.69
C LEU A 530 34.36 12.46 -8.98
N PRO A 531 33.34 13.34 -8.80
CA PRO A 531 32.03 12.97 -8.40
C PRO A 531 31.42 11.87 -9.29
N ASP A 532 30.65 10.98 -8.72
CA ASP A 532 30.11 9.80 -9.43
C ASP A 532 29.30 10.16 -10.68
N HIS A 533 28.51 11.22 -10.64
CA HIS A 533 27.71 11.68 -11.77
C HIS A 533 28.53 12.24 -12.95
N LEU A 534 29.79 12.60 -12.73
CA LEU A 534 30.71 13.07 -13.77
C LEU A 534 31.53 11.93 -14.38
N ARG A 535 31.10 10.69 -14.17
CA ARG A 535 31.69 9.49 -14.74
C ARG A 535 30.62 8.67 -15.43
N MET A 536 30.81 8.30 -16.71
CA MET A 536 29.86 7.49 -17.45
C MET A 536 29.63 6.14 -16.74
N THR A 537 28.37 5.79 -16.52
CA THR A 537 27.99 4.45 -16.09
C THR A 537 27.68 3.59 -17.32
N PHE A 538 28.19 2.39 -17.35
CA PHE A 538 27.95 1.42 -18.42
C PHE A 538 26.96 0.36 -17.88
N VAL A 539 25.82 0.21 -18.55
CA VAL A 539 24.80 -0.80 -18.24
C VAL A 539 24.84 -1.84 -19.36
N VAL A 540 25.31 -3.05 -19.04
CA VAL A 540 25.40 -4.13 -20.03
C VAL A 540 24.16 -4.99 -19.97
N GLU A 541 23.48 -5.14 -21.11
CA GLU A 541 22.20 -5.81 -21.23
C GLU A 541 22.25 -7.00 -22.20
N ASP A 542 21.37 -7.99 -21.98
CA ASP A 542 21.13 -9.07 -22.93
C ASP A 542 20.11 -8.64 -24.02
N GLU A 543 19.83 -9.54 -24.96
CA GLU A 543 18.88 -9.30 -26.07
C GLU A 543 17.43 -8.98 -25.59
N SER A 544 17.08 -9.37 -24.37
CA SER A 544 15.78 -9.09 -23.77
C SER A 544 15.71 -7.76 -23.01
N GLY A 545 16.81 -7.00 -22.95
CA GLY A 545 16.93 -5.79 -22.15
C GLY A 545 17.20 -6.03 -20.67
N LYS A 546 17.50 -7.26 -20.27
CA LYS A 546 17.84 -7.58 -18.88
C LYS A 546 19.28 -7.16 -18.58
N VAL A 547 19.45 -6.36 -17.53
CA VAL A 547 20.75 -5.94 -17.04
C VAL A 547 21.56 -7.13 -16.54
N LEU A 548 22.75 -7.32 -17.11
CA LEU A 548 23.71 -8.36 -16.75
C LEU A 548 24.75 -7.87 -15.74
N ALA A 549 25.22 -6.64 -15.93
CA ALA A 549 26.14 -5.95 -15.04
C ALA A 549 26.07 -4.44 -15.29
N LYS A 550 26.43 -3.65 -14.28
CA LYS A 550 26.62 -2.21 -14.43
C LYS A 550 27.90 -1.77 -13.68
N GLY A 551 28.52 -0.71 -14.14
CA GLY A 551 29.71 -0.14 -13.51
C GLY A 551 30.32 0.99 -14.32
N LYS A 552 31.31 1.68 -13.73
CA LYS A 552 32.00 2.82 -14.32
C LYS A 552 33.37 2.44 -14.96
N ASP A 553 33.81 1.19 -14.74
CA ASP A 553 35.02 0.64 -15.34
C ASP A 553 34.69 -0.35 -16.46
N LEU A 554 34.79 0.12 -17.69
CA LEU A 554 34.53 -0.68 -18.89
C LEU A 554 35.51 -1.88 -19.02
N ALA A 555 36.76 -1.73 -18.57
CA ALA A 555 37.73 -2.81 -18.63
C ALA A 555 37.40 -3.95 -17.64
N GLN A 556 36.90 -3.60 -16.46
CA GLN A 556 36.40 -4.57 -15.48
C GLN A 556 35.19 -5.30 -16.01
N LEU A 557 34.21 -4.59 -16.57
CA LEU A 557 32.97 -5.17 -17.14
C LEU A 557 33.31 -6.16 -18.27
N ARG A 558 34.24 -5.81 -19.14
CA ARG A 558 34.73 -6.72 -20.20
C ARG A 558 35.35 -8.00 -19.66
N ARG A 559 36.19 -7.90 -18.63
CA ARG A 559 36.80 -9.09 -18.00
C ARG A 559 35.73 -9.99 -17.36
N THR A 560 34.80 -9.39 -16.62
CA THR A 560 33.75 -10.12 -15.92
C THR A 560 32.80 -10.82 -16.89
N LEU A 561 32.44 -10.16 -18.00
CA LEU A 561 31.46 -10.66 -18.96
C LEU A 561 32.06 -11.37 -20.17
N ALA A 562 33.38 -11.53 -20.24
CA ALA A 562 34.05 -12.17 -21.37
C ALA A 562 33.47 -13.53 -21.80
N PRO A 563 33.10 -14.47 -20.88
CA PRO A 563 32.49 -15.73 -21.28
C PRO A 563 31.09 -15.55 -21.92
N ARG A 564 30.34 -14.56 -21.46
CA ARG A 564 29.00 -14.25 -22.03
C ARG A 564 29.12 -13.56 -23.39
N VAL A 565 30.02 -12.62 -23.52
CA VAL A 565 30.31 -11.96 -24.80
C VAL A 565 30.67 -12.99 -25.85
N GLN A 566 31.57 -13.92 -25.50
CA GLN A 566 32.00 -15.01 -26.41
C GLN A 566 30.80 -15.89 -26.82
N LYS A 567 29.94 -16.22 -25.88
CA LYS A 567 28.73 -17.03 -26.17
C LYS A 567 27.76 -16.32 -27.12
N GLU A 568 27.54 -15.03 -26.94
CA GLU A 568 26.64 -14.25 -27.83
C GLU A 568 27.21 -14.06 -29.22
N VAL A 569 28.52 -13.80 -29.32
CA VAL A 569 29.24 -13.72 -30.64
C VAL A 569 29.17 -15.09 -31.37
N ALA A 570 29.37 -16.18 -30.65
CA ALA A 570 29.27 -17.53 -31.23
C ALA A 570 27.83 -17.87 -31.71
N LYS A 571 26.78 -17.47 -30.94
CA LYS A 571 25.39 -17.62 -31.40
C LYS A 571 25.09 -16.83 -32.68
N ALA A 572 25.61 -15.62 -32.78
CA ALA A 572 25.46 -14.80 -33.97
C ALA A 572 26.14 -15.42 -35.21
N ALA A 573 27.17 -16.26 -34.98
CA ALA A 573 27.94 -16.92 -35.99
C ALA A 573 27.45 -18.34 -36.38
N THR A 574 26.19 -18.67 -36.08
CA THR A 574 25.61 -19.98 -36.38
C THR A 574 25.84 -20.39 -37.85
N GLY A 575 26.47 -21.55 -38.07
CA GLY A 575 26.83 -22.07 -39.39
C GLY A 575 28.28 -21.86 -39.81
N THR A 576 29.08 -21.03 -39.13
CA THR A 576 30.51 -20.84 -39.39
C THR A 576 31.38 -21.71 -38.52
N GLU A 577 30.94 -22.03 -37.29
CA GLU A 577 31.68 -22.91 -36.39
C GLU A 577 31.69 -24.37 -36.86
N ARG A 578 32.82 -25.05 -36.69
CA ARG A 578 33.01 -26.46 -37.08
C ARG A 578 33.62 -27.25 -35.92
N THR A 579 33.22 -28.49 -35.80
CA THR A 579 33.75 -29.42 -34.78
C THR A 579 35.22 -29.69 -34.99
N ALA A 580 35.93 -30.03 -33.91
CA ALA A 580 37.35 -30.31 -33.97
C ALA A 580 37.61 -31.53 -34.87
N ALA A 581 38.60 -31.39 -35.76
CA ALA A 581 39.12 -32.46 -36.63
C ALA A 581 40.63 -32.49 -36.54
N THR A 582 41.23 -33.68 -36.69
CA THR A 582 42.69 -33.88 -36.69
C THR A 582 43.31 -33.60 -38.05
N VAL A 583 42.48 -33.65 -39.12
CA VAL A 583 42.90 -33.31 -40.48
C VAL A 583 41.84 -32.44 -41.14
N TRP A 584 42.31 -31.32 -41.71
CA TRP A 584 41.50 -30.43 -42.52
C TRP A 584 41.96 -30.41 -43.96
N THR A 585 41.07 -30.55 -44.92
CA THR A 585 41.34 -30.38 -46.35
C THR A 585 40.76 -29.04 -46.81
N SER A 586 41.20 -28.55 -47.95
CA SER A 586 40.63 -27.35 -48.58
C SER A 586 39.13 -27.44 -48.80
N GLU A 587 38.59 -28.63 -49.01
CA GLU A 587 37.17 -28.89 -49.21
C GLU A 587 36.39 -28.87 -47.87
N THR A 588 36.97 -29.43 -46.79
CA THR A 588 36.31 -29.52 -45.49
C THR A 588 36.46 -28.25 -44.66
N LEU A 589 37.58 -27.52 -44.77
CA LEU A 589 37.79 -26.23 -44.12
C LEU A 589 37.10 -25.11 -44.88
N GLY A 590 37.17 -25.11 -46.21
CA GLY A 590 36.71 -24.04 -47.08
C GLY A 590 37.50 -22.74 -46.89
N ALA A 591 37.02 -21.64 -47.44
CA ALA A 591 37.58 -20.34 -47.18
C ALA A 591 37.20 -19.86 -45.77
N LEU A 592 38.18 -19.53 -44.98
CA LEU A 592 37.93 -18.90 -43.65
C LEU A 592 37.92 -17.38 -43.87
N GLU A 593 36.77 -16.76 -43.68
CA GLU A 593 36.65 -15.29 -43.78
C GLU A 593 37.42 -14.63 -42.65
N GLU A 594 38.05 -13.48 -42.90
CA GLU A 594 38.73 -12.73 -41.85
C GLU A 594 37.77 -12.22 -40.79
N THR A 595 36.56 -11.81 -41.19
CA THR A 595 35.52 -11.34 -40.31
C THR A 595 34.14 -11.77 -40.81
N ILE A 596 33.25 -12.03 -39.88
CA ILE A 596 31.82 -12.19 -40.16
C ILE A 596 31.02 -11.14 -39.42
N THR A 597 30.06 -10.52 -40.11
CA THR A 597 29.23 -9.49 -39.52
C THR A 597 27.78 -9.92 -39.57
N ARG A 598 27.09 -9.79 -38.44
CA ARG A 598 25.66 -10.08 -38.31
C ARG A 598 24.94 -8.99 -37.55
N SER A 599 23.68 -8.75 -37.91
CA SER A 599 22.84 -7.77 -37.19
C SER A 599 22.15 -8.46 -35.99
N ILE A 600 22.39 -7.88 -34.79
CA ILE A 600 21.72 -8.25 -33.55
C ILE A 600 21.09 -6.98 -32.98
N GLY A 601 19.75 -6.98 -32.78
CA GLY A 601 19.01 -5.82 -32.25
C GLY A 601 19.18 -4.55 -33.10
N GLY A 602 19.35 -4.69 -34.42
CA GLY A 602 19.55 -3.57 -35.35
C GLY A 602 20.98 -3.03 -35.43
N GLN A 603 21.93 -3.60 -34.68
CA GLN A 603 23.37 -3.23 -34.69
C GLN A 603 24.22 -4.36 -35.23
N GLN A 604 25.33 -4.02 -35.88
CA GLN A 604 26.24 -5.00 -36.49
C GLN A 604 27.23 -5.51 -35.47
N VAL A 605 27.20 -6.82 -35.19
CA VAL A 605 28.18 -7.54 -34.38
C VAL A 605 29.17 -8.22 -35.28
N THR A 606 30.45 -7.95 -35.10
CA THR A 606 31.54 -8.56 -35.86
C THR A 606 32.18 -9.69 -35.07
N GLY A 607 32.23 -10.86 -35.65
CA GLY A 607 32.93 -12.05 -35.13
C GLY A 607 34.15 -12.34 -35.96
N TYR A 608 35.15 -12.98 -35.35
CA TYR A 608 36.48 -13.27 -35.92
C TYR A 608 36.72 -14.78 -35.96
N PRO A 609 36.41 -15.46 -37.08
CA PRO A 609 36.65 -16.89 -37.22
C PRO A 609 38.12 -17.26 -37.07
N ALA A 610 38.42 -18.29 -36.28
CA ALA A 610 39.81 -18.74 -36.05
C ALA A 610 39.87 -20.27 -35.87
N LEU A 611 41.05 -20.81 -36.14
CA LEU A 611 41.40 -22.18 -35.81
C LEU A 611 41.80 -22.27 -34.33
N VAL A 612 41.10 -23.10 -33.59
CA VAL A 612 41.25 -23.25 -32.12
C VAL A 612 41.60 -24.73 -31.81
N PRO A 613 42.75 -25.01 -31.15
CA PRO A 613 43.06 -26.36 -30.68
C PRO A 613 42.01 -26.80 -29.62
N GLU A 614 41.35 -27.94 -29.88
CA GLU A 614 40.30 -28.47 -29.02
C GLU A 614 40.24 -29.99 -29.13
N ASN A 615 40.16 -30.71 -28.01
CA ASN A 615 39.95 -32.16 -27.94
C ASN A 615 40.89 -33.01 -28.79
N GLY A 616 42.20 -32.61 -28.86
CA GLY A 616 43.21 -33.30 -29.64
C GLY A 616 43.17 -33.07 -31.17
N GLY A 617 42.30 -32.15 -31.63
CA GLY A 617 42.18 -31.68 -33.00
C GLY A 617 42.17 -30.14 -33.05
N VAL A 618 41.73 -29.62 -34.20
CA VAL A 618 41.53 -28.18 -34.38
C VAL A 618 40.10 -27.93 -34.84
N ALA A 619 39.39 -27.05 -34.14
CA ALA A 619 38.05 -26.58 -34.46
C ALA A 619 38.06 -25.23 -35.13
N VAL A 620 36.99 -24.87 -35.84
CA VAL A 620 36.75 -23.47 -36.22
C VAL A 620 35.80 -22.86 -35.20
N ARG A 621 36.25 -21.81 -34.53
CA ARG A 621 35.45 -21.04 -33.57
C ARG A 621 35.44 -19.58 -33.97
N VAL A 622 34.37 -18.89 -33.65
CA VAL A 622 34.25 -17.45 -33.88
C VAL A 622 34.57 -16.70 -32.59
N LEU A 623 35.62 -15.89 -32.62
CA LEU A 623 36.11 -15.13 -31.46
C LEU A 623 35.60 -13.70 -31.48
N SER A 624 35.65 -13.06 -30.32
CA SER A 624 35.07 -11.74 -30.12
C SER A 624 36.01 -10.55 -30.42
N THR A 625 37.31 -10.83 -30.64
CA THR A 625 38.32 -9.78 -30.91
C THR A 625 39.34 -10.20 -31.94
N PRO A 626 39.92 -9.23 -32.72
CA PRO A 626 40.99 -9.53 -33.65
C PRO A 626 42.27 -10.08 -33.00
N ALA A 627 42.59 -9.63 -31.78
CA ALA A 627 43.74 -10.09 -31.03
C ALA A 627 43.61 -11.58 -30.65
N ALA A 628 42.43 -11.97 -30.16
CA ALA A 628 42.12 -13.39 -29.85
C ALA A 628 42.19 -14.27 -31.13
N GLN A 629 41.62 -13.77 -32.25
CA GLN A 629 41.72 -14.42 -33.55
C GLN A 629 43.21 -14.66 -33.96
N ALA A 630 44.02 -13.62 -33.91
CA ALA A 630 45.44 -13.72 -34.34
C ALA A 630 46.21 -14.70 -33.46
N GLN A 631 45.92 -14.77 -32.17
CA GLN A 631 46.51 -15.73 -31.25
C GLN A 631 46.02 -17.16 -31.56
N ALA A 632 44.72 -17.37 -31.65
CA ALA A 632 44.13 -18.67 -31.92
C ALA A 632 44.53 -19.22 -33.28
N MET A 633 44.57 -18.38 -34.32
CA MET A 633 45.06 -18.77 -35.64
C MET A 633 46.49 -19.29 -35.61
N ARG A 634 47.38 -18.64 -34.87
CA ARG A 634 48.78 -19.11 -34.69
C ARG A 634 48.81 -20.46 -33.98
N GLU A 635 48.08 -20.59 -32.88
CA GLU A 635 48.01 -21.84 -32.09
C GLU A 635 47.35 -22.98 -32.87
N GLY A 636 46.23 -22.71 -33.55
CA GLY A 636 45.51 -23.68 -34.35
C GLY A 636 46.27 -24.13 -35.59
N THR A 637 46.91 -23.19 -36.30
CA THR A 637 47.81 -23.51 -37.46
C THR A 637 48.97 -24.36 -37.01
N ARG A 638 49.59 -23.99 -35.88
CA ARG A 638 50.68 -24.79 -35.30
C ARG A 638 50.19 -26.21 -34.96
N ALA A 639 49.07 -26.36 -34.33
CA ALA A 639 48.52 -27.66 -33.99
C ALA A 639 48.25 -28.51 -35.22
N LEU A 640 47.72 -27.93 -36.31
CA LEU A 640 47.52 -28.65 -37.60
C LEU A 640 48.82 -29.05 -38.24
N LEU A 641 49.84 -28.19 -38.28
CA LEU A 641 51.15 -28.50 -38.80
C LEU A 641 51.82 -29.64 -38.01
N LEU A 642 51.71 -29.60 -36.69
CA LEU A 642 52.22 -30.67 -35.81
C LEU A 642 51.51 -32.00 -36.04
N ALA A 643 50.19 -31.97 -36.29
CA ALA A 643 49.41 -33.16 -36.62
C ALA A 643 49.73 -33.73 -38.02
N ALA A 644 49.98 -32.87 -39.01
CA ALA A 644 50.28 -33.24 -40.39
C ALA A 644 51.71 -33.73 -40.61
N VAL A 645 52.65 -33.32 -39.77
CA VAL A 645 54.06 -33.68 -39.89
C VAL A 645 54.47 -34.63 -38.75
N PRO A 646 54.53 -35.92 -38.98
CA PRO A 646 54.90 -36.90 -37.93
C PRO A 646 56.40 -36.70 -37.55
N THR A 647 56.70 -37.02 -36.30
CA THR A 647 58.06 -36.92 -35.75
C THR A 647 59.04 -37.87 -36.54
N GLN A 648 59.97 -37.29 -37.24
CA GLN A 648 60.96 -38.06 -37.98
C GLN A 648 62.20 -38.35 -37.10
N LEU A 649 61.98 -39.03 -35.97
CA LEU A 649 63.06 -39.31 -34.99
C LEU A 649 64.24 -39.95 -35.60
N LYS A 650 64.08 -40.95 -36.53
CA LYS A 650 65.16 -41.61 -37.21
C LYS A 650 66.00 -40.66 -38.09
N ALA A 651 65.38 -39.72 -38.79
CA ALA A 651 66.09 -38.77 -39.66
C ALA A 651 66.82 -37.73 -38.80
N VAL A 652 66.22 -37.21 -37.77
CA VAL A 652 66.83 -36.22 -36.87
C VAL A 652 68.02 -36.84 -36.11
N THR A 653 67.93 -38.11 -35.74
CA THR A 653 68.99 -38.78 -34.96
C THR A 653 70.00 -39.52 -35.81
N ALA A 654 69.82 -39.60 -37.12
CA ALA A 654 70.74 -40.33 -38.03
C ALA A 654 72.17 -39.82 -37.99
N GLY A 655 72.36 -38.52 -37.78
CA GLY A 655 73.72 -37.89 -37.73
C GLY A 655 74.35 -37.86 -36.34
N LEU A 656 73.69 -38.36 -35.31
CA LEU A 656 74.18 -38.27 -33.92
C LEU A 656 75.06 -39.51 -33.61
N SER A 657 76.24 -39.27 -33.03
CA SER A 657 77.09 -40.29 -32.45
C SER A 657 76.45 -40.95 -31.23
N ASN A 658 76.87 -42.20 -30.88
CA ASN A 658 76.36 -42.89 -29.70
C ASN A 658 76.53 -42.09 -28.40
N THR A 659 77.65 -41.36 -28.27
CA THR A 659 77.90 -40.48 -27.11
C THR A 659 76.95 -39.29 -27.06
N GLN A 660 76.61 -38.70 -28.22
CA GLN A 660 75.61 -37.61 -28.30
C GLN A 660 74.25 -38.09 -28.05
N ARG A 661 73.81 -39.28 -28.50
CA ARG A 661 72.51 -39.89 -28.22
C ARG A 661 72.31 -40.18 -26.74
N LEU A 662 73.39 -40.66 -26.07
CA LEU A 662 73.42 -40.96 -24.67
C LEU A 662 73.27 -39.66 -23.83
N ALA A 663 74.04 -38.63 -24.21
CA ALA A 663 74.02 -37.33 -23.55
C ALA A 663 72.66 -36.65 -23.72
N LEU A 664 72.06 -36.62 -24.89
CA LEU A 664 70.73 -36.05 -25.15
C LEU A 664 69.62 -36.91 -24.58
N GLY A 665 69.86 -38.23 -24.38
CA GLY A 665 68.87 -39.13 -23.69
C GLY A 665 68.79 -38.91 -22.20
N GLN A 666 69.71 -38.20 -21.56
CA GLN A 666 69.73 -37.87 -20.16
C GLN A 666 69.16 -36.45 -19.85
N ASN A 667 68.42 -35.85 -20.81
CA ASN A 667 67.81 -34.55 -20.61
C ASN A 667 66.69 -34.61 -19.55
N PRO A 668 66.39 -33.50 -18.91
CA PRO A 668 65.33 -33.45 -17.86
C PRO A 668 63.92 -33.70 -18.36
N ASP A 669 63.66 -33.69 -19.67
CA ASP A 669 62.34 -33.79 -20.29
C ASP A 669 61.96 -35.26 -20.61
N GLY A 670 62.70 -36.26 -20.15
CA GLY A 670 62.29 -37.68 -20.23
C GLY A 670 62.85 -38.52 -21.38
N GLY A 671 64.03 -38.11 -21.96
CA GLY A 671 64.72 -38.89 -22.96
C GLY A 671 64.82 -38.22 -24.34
N LEU A 672 65.59 -38.82 -25.29
CA LEU A 672 65.81 -38.22 -26.57
C LEU A 672 64.53 -38.06 -27.42
N GLU A 673 63.58 -38.95 -27.30
CA GLU A 673 62.34 -38.87 -28.02
C GLU A 673 61.45 -37.71 -27.50
N ALA A 674 61.37 -37.53 -26.19
CA ALA A 674 60.73 -36.37 -25.58
C ALA A 674 61.36 -35.07 -25.95
N LEU A 675 62.71 -34.99 -25.97
CA LEU A 675 63.46 -33.78 -26.38
C LEU A 675 63.20 -33.43 -27.86
N VAL A 676 63.19 -34.42 -28.76
CA VAL A 676 62.89 -34.16 -30.17
C VAL A 676 61.46 -33.73 -30.37
N GLU A 677 60.50 -34.27 -29.58
CA GLU A 677 59.13 -33.84 -29.61
C GLU A 677 58.93 -32.42 -29.05
N ASP A 678 59.63 -32.09 -27.97
CA ASP A 678 59.62 -30.70 -27.44
C ASP A 678 60.21 -29.71 -28.45
N CYS A 679 61.32 -30.04 -29.06
CA CYS A 679 61.87 -29.23 -30.14
C CYS A 679 60.93 -29.08 -31.34
N ARG A 680 60.18 -30.14 -31.70
CA ARG A 680 59.16 -30.09 -32.75
C ARG A 680 58.02 -29.13 -32.39
N VAL A 681 57.64 -29.12 -31.14
CA VAL A 681 56.58 -28.22 -30.64
C VAL A 681 57.09 -26.77 -30.59
N GLN A 682 58.30 -26.52 -30.23
CA GLN A 682 58.89 -25.19 -30.07
C GLN A 682 59.34 -24.52 -31.41
N LEU A 683 59.84 -25.27 -32.37
CA LEU A 683 60.33 -24.74 -33.66
C LEU A 683 59.32 -23.91 -34.46
N PRO A 684 58.00 -24.29 -34.56
CA PRO A 684 57.02 -23.49 -35.29
C PRO A 684 56.61 -22.19 -34.60
N THR A 685 57.19 -21.86 -33.47
CA THR A 685 56.92 -20.59 -32.75
C THR A 685 57.80 -19.43 -33.18
N LYS A 686 58.84 -19.67 -34.00
CA LYS A 686 59.64 -18.67 -34.65
C LYS A 686 59.25 -18.52 -36.10
#